data_711fac3f903ec65d91d4cd0b680443e8
#
_entry.id   711fac3f903ec65d91d4cd0b680443e8
#
_cell.length_a   1.000
_cell.length_b   1.000
_cell.length_c   1.000
_cell.angle_alpha   90.00
_cell.angle_beta   90.00
_cell.angle_gamma   90.00
#
_symmetry.space_group_name_H-M   'P 1'
#
loop_
_entity.id
_entity.type
_entity.pdbx_description
1 polymer ?
#
loop_
_entity_poly.entity_id
_entity_poly.type
_entity_poly.pdbx_seq_one_letter_code
_entity_poly.pdbx_strand_id
1 'polypeptide(L)'
;MQIISASNLEKTFSDNTNAIKKINFSIFSGKITGIVGPDGAGKTTLIRMLTGLLAPTFGELKVLNYNMPNTSSDFLQQIGYMPQKFGLYEDLTVYENLKLYSDLQNIENSNSRIDELLTFTSLKKFQDRLAGKLSGGMKQKLGLCCALIHDPEILILDEPTTGVDPLSRRDFWELIKSIKDKNENMSVLVATAYMQEAASFDTIIAIDDGKILMQGTLSEILQKTNCTDIDDAFIQLLPEQKRVGYKKLLVPKRDETSQDYSIEVENLSMKFGDFTAVDSVNLKIKEGEIFGFLGSNGCGKTTTMKMLTGLLTPSSGNAKLFGEELKDSSFLMKEKVGYMTQAFSLYSELSILENLELHAKLFHIKNQKKRVEYLLEKFNLKEYKDFAAKELPLGIKQRLSLAVAVIHSPKMLILDEPTSGVDPVSRDSFWELLVDLSRKESVTIFISTHFMNEGERCDRISLMHKGKVLVSNTPENLIKEKNKTNLEDTFIEYLEEAIDENENSKIDIKDEIDLRSESQIIQNSFFSLNRVFAYSFKEALELLRDRVRLTFALFGTIILMAVIGYGISFDVENLSFAVLDQDKSPTSQNYIQNISGSRYFIEKDELSSFSELDEKMKSGKISVAFVIPPDFGRNLAKNHQEEIAVWVDGTFPFRAETINGYVKGLHYTYISNYAKESLGIESKQDINIIVRYRYNQDFKSIYSMVPAVLAMLLIFIPAILVALSVVREKELGSITNFYATPVTRFEFLIGKQIPYIFISLISYLGLILFAIFIFQVPLKGSFFTLTFGAFLYIFCTTTLGLFMSSFAKTQIVALAGTAIFTLLPTIQFSGLKEPVSSLEGIAQYIGNVFPVTYFINISRGVFSKNVSFSDLHLEFFILAITSVVIYCFAILVLNKQEK
;
A
#
# COMPACT_ATOMS: atom_id res chain seq x y z
N MET A 1 21.82 -26.15 -27.21
CA MET A 1 21.11 -25.25 -28.13
C MET A 1 21.13 -23.85 -27.53
N GLN A 2 21.21 -22.76 -28.35
CA GLN A 2 21.11 -21.41 -27.83
C GLN A 2 19.63 -21.08 -27.55
N ILE A 3 19.31 -20.71 -26.33
CA ILE A 3 17.92 -20.42 -25.90
C ILE A 3 17.66 -18.92 -25.69
N ILE A 4 18.70 -18.14 -25.42
CA ILE A 4 18.62 -16.68 -25.29
C ILE A 4 19.72 -16.05 -26.11
N SER A 5 19.39 -15.02 -26.89
CA SER A 5 20.38 -14.19 -27.61
C SER A 5 20.00 -12.72 -27.56
N ALA A 6 20.98 -11.88 -27.28
CA ALA A 6 20.83 -10.43 -27.26
C ALA A 6 21.92 -9.79 -28.16
N SER A 7 21.50 -8.83 -28.99
CA SER A 7 22.39 -8.06 -29.85
C SER A 7 22.13 -6.56 -29.70
N ASN A 8 23.17 -5.82 -29.30
CA ASN A 8 23.13 -4.37 -29.05
C ASN A 8 21.94 -3.92 -28.21
N LEU A 9 21.63 -4.71 -27.16
CA LEU A 9 20.47 -4.51 -26.32
C LEU A 9 20.64 -3.27 -25.42
N GLU A 10 19.67 -2.36 -25.47
CA GLU A 10 19.65 -1.15 -24.64
C GLU A 10 18.30 -0.95 -23.96
N LYS A 11 18.35 -0.36 -22.76
CA LYS A 11 17.16 0.13 -22.06
C LYS A 11 17.44 1.48 -21.41
N THR A 12 16.70 2.48 -21.87
CA THR A 12 16.64 3.82 -21.26
C THR A 12 15.22 4.07 -20.77
N PHE A 13 15.07 4.53 -19.53
CA PHE A 13 13.80 4.91 -18.93
C PHE A 13 13.43 6.37 -19.25
N SER A 14 12.18 6.76 -18.94
CA SER A 14 11.64 8.10 -19.22
C SER A 14 12.34 9.24 -18.47
N ASP A 15 13.02 8.93 -17.38
CA ASP A 15 13.88 9.85 -16.61
C ASP A 15 15.30 9.97 -17.15
N ASN A 16 15.56 9.46 -18.35
CA ASN A 16 16.87 9.35 -19.00
C ASN A 16 17.88 8.43 -18.30
N THR A 17 17.44 7.61 -17.35
CA THR A 17 18.30 6.58 -16.75
C THR A 17 18.57 5.47 -17.75
N ASN A 18 19.83 5.31 -18.15
CA ASN A 18 20.26 4.26 -19.07
C ASN A 18 20.68 3.01 -18.28
N ALA A 19 19.70 2.11 -18.04
CA ALA A 19 19.87 0.93 -17.21
C ALA A 19 20.63 -0.22 -17.88
N ILE A 20 20.56 -0.32 -19.23
CA ILE A 20 21.29 -1.31 -20.04
C ILE A 20 21.92 -0.60 -21.24
N LYS A 21 23.23 -0.80 -21.45
CA LYS A 21 24.08 -0.02 -22.37
C LYS A 21 24.75 -0.92 -23.43
N LYS A 22 24.07 -1.19 -24.56
CA LYS A 22 24.59 -1.96 -25.73
C LYS A 22 25.25 -3.29 -25.37
N ILE A 23 24.49 -4.18 -24.70
CA ILE A 23 25.01 -5.48 -24.31
C ILE A 23 24.76 -6.53 -25.39
N ASN A 24 25.69 -7.47 -25.50
CA ASN A 24 25.61 -8.65 -26.35
C ASN A 24 25.92 -9.90 -25.50
N PHE A 25 25.04 -10.90 -25.52
CA PHE A 25 25.26 -12.15 -24.81
C PHE A 25 24.44 -13.30 -25.39
N SER A 26 24.79 -14.53 -25.02
CA SER A 26 24.06 -15.72 -25.39
C SER A 26 24.02 -16.72 -24.21
N ILE A 27 22.87 -17.38 -24.06
CA ILE A 27 22.67 -18.43 -23.03
C ILE A 27 22.25 -19.72 -23.72
N PHE A 28 22.82 -20.85 -23.25
CA PHE A 28 22.60 -22.18 -23.82
C PHE A 28 21.68 -23.00 -22.92
N SER A 29 20.92 -23.92 -23.53
CA SER A 29 19.98 -24.81 -22.84
C SER A 29 20.68 -25.76 -21.85
N GLY A 30 19.93 -26.15 -20.83
CA GLY A 30 20.34 -27.17 -19.90
C GLY A 30 21.45 -26.75 -18.92
N LYS A 31 21.67 -25.47 -18.69
CA LYS A 31 22.68 -24.89 -17.79
C LYS A 31 22.08 -23.99 -16.74
N ILE A 32 22.76 -23.88 -15.61
CA ILE A 32 22.52 -22.81 -14.61
C ILE A 32 23.42 -21.64 -14.99
N THR A 33 22.80 -20.52 -15.42
CA THR A 33 23.52 -19.31 -15.77
C THR A 33 23.23 -18.22 -14.74
N GLY A 34 24.30 -17.64 -14.15
CA GLY A 34 24.21 -16.54 -13.20
C GLY A 34 24.46 -15.19 -13.86
N ILE A 35 23.57 -14.22 -13.67
CA ILE A 35 23.79 -12.78 -13.93
C ILE A 35 24.23 -12.18 -12.60
N VAL A 36 25.54 -11.86 -12.48
CA VAL A 36 26.15 -11.50 -11.21
C VAL A 36 26.62 -10.04 -11.26
N GLY A 37 26.30 -9.28 -10.25
CA GLY A 37 26.66 -7.86 -10.15
C GLY A 37 26.01 -7.15 -8.99
N PRO A 38 26.46 -5.94 -8.64
CA PRO A 38 25.93 -5.16 -7.52
C PRO A 38 24.49 -4.70 -7.75
N ASP A 39 23.86 -4.17 -6.69
CA ASP A 39 22.54 -3.54 -6.82
C ASP A 39 22.64 -2.30 -7.73
N GLY A 40 21.62 -2.14 -8.59
CA GLY A 40 21.62 -1.10 -9.61
C GLY A 40 22.47 -1.39 -10.87
N ALA A 41 23.15 -2.54 -10.96
CA ALA A 41 23.92 -2.93 -12.16
C ALA A 41 23.05 -3.21 -13.41
N GLY A 42 21.73 -3.29 -13.27
CA GLY A 42 20.79 -3.57 -14.36
C GLY A 42 20.28 -5.03 -14.41
N LYS A 43 20.61 -5.89 -13.43
CA LYS A 43 20.20 -7.31 -13.37
C LYS A 43 18.70 -7.49 -13.52
N THR A 44 17.91 -6.91 -12.61
CA THR A 44 16.43 -6.99 -12.64
C THR A 44 15.85 -6.39 -13.92
N THR A 45 16.43 -5.31 -14.46
CA THR A 45 16.00 -4.73 -15.74
C THR A 45 16.19 -5.73 -16.87
N LEU A 46 17.33 -6.43 -16.91
CA LEU A 46 17.61 -7.46 -17.90
C LEU A 46 16.63 -8.65 -17.74
N ILE A 47 16.43 -9.15 -16.54
CA ILE A 47 15.45 -10.21 -16.23
C ILE A 47 14.04 -9.83 -16.72
N ARG A 48 13.57 -8.60 -16.44
CA ARG A 48 12.26 -8.13 -16.90
C ARG A 48 12.12 -8.03 -18.41
N MET A 49 13.20 -7.73 -19.12
CA MET A 49 13.20 -7.80 -20.59
C MET A 49 13.14 -9.24 -21.08
N LEU A 50 13.85 -10.18 -20.44
CA LEU A 50 13.85 -11.60 -20.79
C LEU A 50 12.48 -12.27 -20.54
N THR A 51 11.75 -11.84 -19.51
CA THR A 51 10.41 -12.32 -19.19
C THR A 51 9.29 -11.63 -19.98
N GLY A 52 9.60 -10.66 -20.85
CA GLY A 52 8.61 -9.89 -21.61
C GLY A 52 7.89 -8.80 -20.82
N LEU A 53 8.22 -8.61 -19.55
CA LEU A 53 7.63 -7.59 -18.67
C LEU A 53 8.04 -6.17 -19.07
N LEU A 54 9.21 -6.03 -19.70
CA LEU A 54 9.78 -4.75 -20.09
C LEU A 54 10.28 -4.80 -21.54
N ALA A 55 9.89 -3.81 -22.34
CA ALA A 55 10.38 -3.72 -23.71
C ALA A 55 11.78 -3.08 -23.75
N PRO A 56 12.72 -3.60 -24.59
CA PRO A 56 13.97 -2.92 -24.88
C PRO A 56 13.72 -1.58 -25.60
N THR A 57 14.63 -0.62 -25.41
CA THR A 57 14.57 0.66 -26.14
C THR A 57 15.22 0.54 -27.51
N PHE A 58 16.31 -0.26 -27.58
CA PHE A 58 17.05 -0.52 -28.81
C PHE A 58 17.66 -1.94 -28.77
N GLY A 59 17.97 -2.50 -29.94
CA GLY A 59 18.61 -3.81 -30.09
C GLY A 59 17.60 -4.94 -30.26
N GLU A 60 18.14 -6.15 -30.44
CA GLU A 60 17.34 -7.37 -30.60
C GLU A 60 17.52 -8.30 -29.40
N LEU A 61 16.41 -8.86 -28.93
CA LEU A 61 16.39 -9.84 -27.86
C LEU A 61 15.47 -11.01 -28.28
N LYS A 62 16.04 -12.23 -28.26
CA LYS A 62 15.27 -13.48 -28.50
C LYS A 62 15.36 -14.37 -27.30
N VAL A 63 14.23 -14.91 -26.86
CA VAL A 63 14.12 -15.87 -25.77
C VAL A 63 13.34 -17.08 -26.28
N LEU A 64 13.90 -18.28 -26.19
CA LEU A 64 13.42 -19.45 -26.91
C LEU A 64 13.36 -19.12 -28.42
N ASN A 65 12.26 -19.22 -29.05
CA ASN A 65 12.08 -18.82 -30.47
C ASN A 65 11.30 -17.52 -30.63
N TYR A 66 11.08 -16.78 -29.54
CA TYR A 66 10.26 -15.55 -29.53
C TYR A 66 11.10 -14.28 -29.54
N ASN A 67 10.74 -13.34 -30.39
CA ASN A 67 11.30 -11.98 -30.35
C ASN A 67 10.67 -11.19 -29.21
N MET A 68 11.48 -10.55 -28.36
CA MET A 68 11.01 -9.78 -27.24
C MET A 68 10.73 -8.31 -27.62
N PRO A 69 9.71 -7.66 -27.04
CA PRO A 69 8.85 -8.18 -25.97
C PRO A 69 7.75 -9.12 -26.49
N ASN A 70 7.55 -10.23 -25.84
CA ASN A 70 6.47 -11.17 -26.12
C ASN A 70 5.69 -11.48 -24.82
N THR A 71 4.37 -11.41 -24.88
CA THR A 71 3.45 -11.71 -23.76
C THR A 71 2.38 -12.70 -24.18
N SER A 72 2.63 -13.50 -25.25
CA SER A 72 1.73 -14.55 -25.66
C SER A 72 1.60 -15.62 -24.59
N SER A 73 0.45 -16.24 -24.53
CA SER A 73 0.19 -17.33 -23.57
C SER A 73 1.19 -18.47 -23.69
N ASP A 74 1.52 -18.86 -24.92
CA ASP A 74 2.45 -19.96 -25.21
C ASP A 74 3.86 -19.66 -24.74
N PHE A 75 4.31 -18.41 -24.87
CA PHE A 75 5.60 -17.97 -24.33
C PHE A 75 5.62 -17.99 -22.80
N LEU A 76 4.57 -17.43 -22.16
CA LEU A 76 4.50 -17.34 -20.70
C LEU A 76 4.37 -18.71 -20.00
N GLN A 77 3.85 -19.73 -20.70
CA GLN A 77 3.81 -21.09 -20.19
C GLN A 77 5.16 -21.82 -20.23
N GLN A 78 6.09 -21.34 -21.07
CA GLN A 78 7.44 -21.93 -21.14
C GLN A 78 8.41 -21.33 -20.12
N ILE A 79 7.99 -20.28 -19.41
CA ILE A 79 8.82 -19.54 -18.47
C ILE A 79 8.25 -19.59 -17.04
N GLY A 80 9.07 -20.08 -16.10
CA GLY A 80 8.85 -19.91 -14.68
C GLY A 80 9.59 -18.68 -14.18
N TYR A 81 8.89 -17.73 -13.57
CA TYR A 81 9.51 -16.52 -13.06
C TYR A 81 9.25 -16.33 -11.56
N MET A 82 10.33 -16.17 -10.81
CA MET A 82 10.31 -15.82 -9.39
C MET A 82 10.90 -14.42 -9.21
N PRO A 83 10.07 -13.40 -8.94
CA PRO A 83 10.54 -12.04 -8.72
C PRO A 83 11.22 -11.86 -7.37
N GLN A 84 12.03 -10.83 -7.19
CA GLN A 84 12.78 -10.51 -5.98
C GLN A 84 11.91 -10.47 -4.69
N LYS A 85 10.66 -10.03 -4.77
CA LYS A 85 9.68 -10.06 -3.66
C LYS A 85 8.86 -11.35 -3.61
N PHE A 86 9.32 -12.43 -4.22
CA PHE A 86 8.70 -13.77 -4.30
C PHE A 86 7.32 -13.84 -4.98
N GLY A 87 6.64 -12.74 -5.22
CA GLY A 87 5.32 -12.70 -5.87
C GLY A 87 4.18 -13.37 -5.08
N LEU A 88 4.35 -13.65 -3.79
CA LEU A 88 3.37 -14.36 -2.98
C LEU A 88 2.23 -13.45 -2.49
N TYR A 89 1.05 -14.01 -2.40
CA TYR A 89 -0.09 -13.39 -1.74
C TYR A 89 -0.07 -13.74 -0.25
N GLU A 90 0.32 -12.80 0.58
CA GLU A 90 0.56 -13.01 2.02
C GLU A 90 -0.69 -13.37 2.82
N ASP A 91 -1.86 -12.94 2.36
CA ASP A 91 -3.16 -13.23 2.96
C ASP A 91 -3.74 -14.59 2.54
N LEU A 92 -3.07 -15.31 1.63
CA LEU A 92 -3.40 -16.68 1.25
C LEU A 92 -2.53 -17.69 2.00
N THR A 93 -3.03 -18.92 2.20
CA THR A 93 -2.23 -20.03 2.74
C THR A 93 -1.21 -20.54 1.71
N VAL A 94 -0.30 -21.39 2.13
CA VAL A 94 0.67 -22.03 1.23
C VAL A 94 -0.06 -22.79 0.12
N TYR A 95 -1.07 -23.62 0.48
CA TYR A 95 -1.87 -24.36 -0.49
C TYR A 95 -2.65 -23.45 -1.44
N GLU A 96 -3.30 -22.40 -0.91
CA GLU A 96 -4.10 -21.46 -1.71
C GLU A 96 -3.23 -20.67 -2.71
N ASN A 97 -1.98 -20.31 -2.36
CA ASN A 97 -1.04 -19.72 -3.31
C ASN A 97 -0.76 -20.67 -4.47
N LEU A 98 -0.39 -21.92 -4.19
CA LEU A 98 -0.10 -22.91 -5.23
C LEU A 98 -1.32 -23.22 -6.09
N LYS A 99 -2.50 -23.33 -5.47
CA LYS A 99 -3.76 -23.53 -6.20
C LYS A 99 -4.06 -22.38 -7.14
N LEU A 100 -3.89 -21.15 -6.67
CA LEU A 100 -4.05 -19.96 -7.51
C LEU A 100 -3.12 -20.00 -8.73
N TYR A 101 -1.81 -20.22 -8.53
CA TYR A 101 -0.85 -20.28 -9.64
C TYR A 101 -1.16 -21.42 -10.62
N SER A 102 -1.59 -22.57 -10.11
CA SER A 102 -2.02 -23.70 -10.94
C SER A 102 -3.24 -23.35 -11.80
N ASP A 103 -4.25 -22.71 -11.20
CA ASP A 103 -5.46 -22.30 -11.91
C ASP A 103 -5.18 -21.19 -12.96
N LEU A 104 -4.25 -20.28 -12.67
CA LEU A 104 -3.81 -19.24 -13.61
C LEU A 104 -3.07 -19.83 -14.82
N GLN A 105 -2.34 -20.91 -14.61
CA GLN A 105 -1.64 -21.67 -15.70
C GLN A 105 -2.53 -22.70 -16.36
N ASN A 106 -3.76 -22.91 -15.87
CA ASN A 106 -4.75 -23.83 -16.41
C ASN A 106 -4.28 -25.29 -16.42
N ILE A 107 -3.74 -25.77 -15.28
CA ILE A 107 -3.20 -27.12 -15.10
C ILE A 107 -4.31 -28.09 -14.70
N GLU A 108 -4.41 -29.23 -15.44
CA GLU A 108 -5.26 -30.37 -15.03
C GLU A 108 -4.64 -31.13 -13.83
N ASN A 109 -5.49 -31.72 -13.00
CA ASN A 109 -5.06 -32.51 -11.84
C ASN A 109 -4.10 -31.76 -10.87
N SER A 110 -4.30 -30.45 -10.72
CA SER A 110 -3.43 -29.56 -9.95
C SER A 110 -3.14 -30.03 -8.52
N ASN A 111 -4.06 -30.77 -7.88
CA ASN A 111 -3.89 -31.23 -6.50
C ASN A 111 -2.73 -32.23 -6.35
N SER A 112 -2.53 -33.15 -7.30
CA SER A 112 -1.40 -34.06 -7.29
C SER A 112 -0.07 -33.33 -7.41
N ARG A 113 0.00 -32.36 -8.35
CA ARG A 113 1.22 -31.57 -8.57
C ARG A 113 1.54 -30.66 -7.38
N ILE A 114 0.52 -30.07 -6.76
CA ILE A 114 0.68 -29.27 -5.53
C ILE A 114 1.23 -30.14 -4.40
N ASP A 115 0.67 -31.34 -4.20
CA ASP A 115 1.08 -32.27 -3.14
C ASP A 115 2.52 -32.72 -3.32
N GLU A 116 2.93 -33.00 -4.55
CA GLU A 116 4.30 -33.35 -4.95
C GLU A 116 5.29 -32.23 -4.60
N LEU A 117 5.01 -30.98 -5.05
CA LEU A 117 5.88 -29.83 -4.78
C LEU A 117 5.96 -29.49 -3.28
N LEU A 118 4.84 -29.59 -2.55
CA LEU A 118 4.81 -29.39 -1.11
C LEU A 118 5.62 -30.44 -0.35
N THR A 119 5.58 -31.70 -0.80
CA THR A 119 6.33 -32.78 -0.20
C THR A 119 7.82 -32.60 -0.49
N PHE A 120 8.17 -32.32 -1.75
CA PHE A 120 9.53 -32.10 -2.20
C PHE A 120 10.24 -30.93 -1.48
N THR A 121 9.51 -29.84 -1.21
CA THR A 121 10.05 -28.67 -0.52
C THR A 121 9.88 -28.73 1.01
N SER A 122 9.31 -29.82 1.54
CA SER A 122 8.98 -29.99 2.96
C SER A 122 8.00 -28.95 3.51
N LEU A 123 7.19 -28.36 2.64
CA LEU A 123 6.17 -27.37 3.03
C LEU A 123 4.82 -28.00 3.37
N LYS A 124 4.62 -29.30 3.16
CA LYS A 124 3.33 -29.99 3.37
C LYS A 124 2.76 -29.79 4.77
N LYS A 125 3.59 -29.83 5.81
CA LYS A 125 3.18 -29.59 7.20
C LYS A 125 2.65 -28.16 7.45
N PHE A 126 2.92 -27.24 6.56
CA PHE A 126 2.58 -25.82 6.65
C PHE A 126 1.53 -25.37 5.62
N GLN A 127 0.91 -26.32 4.91
CA GLN A 127 0.00 -26.04 3.79
C GLN A 127 -1.15 -25.07 4.14
N ASP A 128 -1.65 -25.12 5.40
CA ASP A 128 -2.75 -24.31 5.89
C ASP A 128 -2.29 -22.98 6.56
N ARG A 129 -0.95 -22.76 6.63
CA ARG A 129 -0.38 -21.54 7.20
C ARG A 129 -0.41 -20.40 6.16
N LEU A 130 -0.80 -19.20 6.59
CA LEU A 130 -0.74 -18.00 5.75
C LEU A 130 0.70 -17.72 5.29
N ALA A 131 0.89 -17.39 4.01
CA ALA A 131 2.20 -17.10 3.45
C ALA A 131 2.89 -15.91 4.16
N GLY A 132 2.14 -14.92 4.62
CA GLY A 132 2.65 -13.82 5.43
C GLY A 132 3.30 -14.24 6.75
N LYS A 133 2.91 -15.40 7.31
CA LYS A 133 3.45 -15.96 8.57
C LYS A 133 4.60 -16.97 8.37
N LEU A 134 5.08 -17.14 7.14
CA LEU A 134 6.23 -18.00 6.84
C LEU A 134 7.55 -17.28 7.11
N SER A 135 8.60 -18.05 7.42
CA SER A 135 9.97 -17.53 7.42
C SER A 135 10.44 -17.15 6.01
N GLY A 136 11.51 -16.37 5.89
CA GLY A 136 12.08 -15.98 4.60
C GLY A 136 12.39 -17.17 3.70
N GLY A 137 13.10 -18.19 4.23
CA GLY A 137 13.42 -19.42 3.49
C GLY A 137 12.18 -20.23 3.10
N MET A 138 11.13 -20.26 3.93
CA MET A 138 9.87 -20.92 3.56
C MET A 138 9.12 -20.13 2.47
N LYS A 139 9.10 -18.79 2.52
CA LYS A 139 8.53 -17.95 1.45
C LYS A 139 9.26 -18.19 0.13
N GLN A 140 10.58 -18.30 0.19
CA GLN A 140 11.45 -18.60 -0.95
C GLN A 140 11.10 -19.95 -1.58
N LYS A 141 11.02 -21.03 -0.77
CA LYS A 141 10.62 -22.36 -1.23
C LYS A 141 9.21 -22.33 -1.85
N LEU A 142 8.27 -21.60 -1.25
CA LEU A 142 6.92 -21.45 -1.81
C LEU A 142 6.93 -20.67 -3.14
N GLY A 143 7.69 -19.58 -3.25
CA GLY A 143 7.86 -18.83 -4.51
C GLY A 143 8.43 -19.68 -5.62
N LEU A 144 9.42 -20.52 -5.31
CA LEU A 144 9.98 -21.49 -6.24
C LEU A 144 8.92 -22.52 -6.68
N CYS A 145 8.13 -23.08 -5.76
CA CYS A 145 7.03 -23.99 -6.10
C CYS A 145 6.01 -23.33 -7.05
N CYS A 146 5.66 -22.07 -6.80
CA CYS A 146 4.76 -21.32 -7.68
C CYS A 146 5.33 -21.14 -9.09
N ALA A 147 6.64 -20.89 -9.21
CA ALA A 147 7.32 -20.76 -10.50
C ALA A 147 7.48 -22.10 -11.24
N LEU A 148 7.49 -23.22 -10.52
CA LEU A 148 7.65 -24.57 -11.07
C LEU A 148 6.34 -25.33 -11.31
N ILE A 149 5.22 -24.78 -10.91
CA ILE A 149 3.92 -25.49 -10.91
C ILE A 149 3.53 -26.02 -12.30
N HIS A 150 3.98 -25.38 -13.37
CA HIS A 150 3.64 -25.68 -14.77
C HIS A 150 4.81 -26.25 -15.58
N ASP A 151 5.89 -26.73 -14.93
CA ASP A 151 7.07 -27.34 -15.55
C ASP A 151 7.70 -26.53 -16.69
N PRO A 152 8.22 -25.32 -16.41
CA PRO A 152 8.75 -24.42 -17.43
C PRO A 152 10.04 -24.93 -18.08
N GLU A 153 10.29 -24.58 -19.36
CA GLU A 153 11.55 -24.82 -20.04
C GLU A 153 12.70 -23.94 -19.51
N ILE A 154 12.38 -22.71 -19.10
CA ILE A 154 13.31 -21.77 -18.48
C ILE A 154 12.76 -21.32 -17.13
N LEU A 155 13.54 -21.54 -16.08
CA LEU A 155 13.28 -20.99 -14.75
C LEU A 155 14.14 -19.74 -14.53
N ILE A 156 13.50 -18.60 -14.30
CA ILE A 156 14.16 -17.31 -14.10
C ILE A 156 13.96 -16.86 -12.65
N LEU A 157 15.07 -16.66 -11.93
CA LEU A 157 15.09 -16.31 -10.51
C LEU A 157 15.77 -14.96 -10.32
N ASP A 158 15.02 -13.96 -9.80
CA ASP A 158 15.54 -12.62 -9.55
C ASP A 158 15.86 -12.46 -8.06
N GLU A 159 17.14 -12.51 -7.73
CA GLU A 159 17.68 -12.43 -6.35
C GLU A 159 16.97 -13.39 -5.37
N PRO A 160 16.91 -14.68 -5.68
CA PRO A 160 16.08 -15.61 -4.93
C PRO A 160 16.50 -15.82 -3.47
N THR A 161 17.78 -15.54 -3.13
CA THR A 161 18.37 -15.80 -1.81
C THR A 161 18.64 -14.52 -1.01
N THR A 162 18.25 -13.36 -1.54
CA THR A 162 18.47 -12.09 -0.86
C THR A 162 17.70 -12.03 0.46
N GLY A 163 18.40 -11.71 1.55
CA GLY A 163 17.83 -11.66 2.89
C GLY A 163 17.50 -13.03 3.50
N VAL A 164 18.08 -14.12 3.00
CA VAL A 164 17.90 -15.48 3.52
C VAL A 164 19.17 -15.92 4.26
N ASP A 165 19.00 -16.64 5.37
CA ASP A 165 20.11 -17.14 6.17
C ASP A 165 20.94 -18.23 5.44
N PRO A 166 22.20 -18.45 5.82
CA PRO A 166 23.10 -19.37 5.13
C PRO A 166 22.59 -20.80 4.99
N LEU A 167 21.94 -21.36 6.03
CA LEU A 167 21.40 -22.72 6.00
C LEU A 167 20.24 -22.81 4.97
N SER A 168 19.28 -21.90 5.06
CA SER A 168 18.16 -21.86 4.11
C SER A 168 18.64 -21.60 2.68
N ARG A 169 19.73 -20.83 2.49
CA ARG A 169 20.37 -20.59 1.19
C ARG A 169 20.98 -21.86 0.62
N ARG A 170 21.75 -22.61 1.42
CA ARG A 170 22.31 -23.90 1.01
C ARG A 170 21.20 -24.87 0.60
N ASP A 171 20.19 -25.04 1.43
CA ASP A 171 19.05 -25.93 1.16
C ASP A 171 18.34 -25.53 -0.14
N PHE A 172 18.22 -24.23 -0.43
CA PHE A 172 17.61 -23.75 -1.68
C PHE A 172 18.42 -24.14 -2.91
N TRP A 173 19.76 -23.97 -2.87
CA TRP A 173 20.62 -24.35 -3.99
C TRP A 173 20.71 -25.86 -4.19
N GLU A 174 20.68 -26.66 -3.13
CA GLU A 174 20.56 -28.11 -3.20
C GLU A 174 19.26 -28.54 -3.86
N LEU A 175 18.15 -27.84 -3.52
CA LEU A 175 16.85 -28.05 -4.13
C LEU A 175 16.87 -27.72 -5.65
N ILE A 176 17.46 -26.60 -6.06
CA ILE A 176 17.60 -26.21 -7.47
C ILE A 176 18.42 -27.27 -8.23
N LYS A 177 19.56 -27.74 -7.67
CA LYS A 177 20.37 -28.81 -8.26
C LYS A 177 19.57 -30.09 -8.43
N SER A 178 18.85 -30.52 -7.41
CA SER A 178 18.02 -31.72 -7.45
C SER A 178 16.90 -31.63 -8.52
N ILE A 179 16.29 -30.46 -8.72
CA ILE A 179 15.32 -30.23 -9.79
C ILE A 179 15.99 -30.30 -11.16
N LYS A 180 17.17 -29.69 -11.28
CA LYS A 180 17.95 -29.68 -12.52
C LYS A 180 18.41 -31.09 -12.92
N ASP A 181 18.87 -31.90 -11.95
CA ASP A 181 19.32 -33.29 -12.17
C ASP A 181 18.16 -34.18 -12.65
N LYS A 182 16.93 -33.91 -12.20
CA LYS A 182 15.73 -34.64 -12.64
C LYS A 182 15.22 -34.18 -14.01
N ASN A 183 15.47 -32.89 -14.39
CA ASN A 183 15.09 -32.33 -15.69
C ASN A 183 16.30 -31.69 -16.37
N GLU A 184 17.11 -32.49 -17.03
CA GLU A 184 18.35 -32.05 -17.71
C GLU A 184 18.12 -30.95 -18.76
N ASN A 185 16.94 -30.91 -19.39
CA ASN A 185 16.60 -29.96 -20.43
C ASN A 185 16.20 -28.56 -19.88
N MET A 186 15.76 -28.50 -18.62
CA MET A 186 15.37 -27.20 -18.00
C MET A 186 16.61 -26.33 -17.85
N SER A 187 16.48 -25.07 -18.23
CA SER A 187 17.51 -24.05 -18.06
C SER A 187 17.18 -23.17 -16.88
N VAL A 188 18.15 -22.81 -16.06
CA VAL A 188 17.96 -21.95 -14.90
C VAL A 188 18.78 -20.67 -15.11
N LEU A 189 18.12 -19.52 -15.01
CA LEU A 189 18.76 -18.22 -15.07
C LEU A 189 18.56 -17.51 -13.73
N VAL A 190 19.66 -17.10 -13.11
CA VAL A 190 19.66 -16.49 -11.79
C VAL A 190 20.29 -15.11 -11.85
N ALA A 191 19.59 -14.09 -11.36
CA ALA A 191 20.23 -12.81 -11.05
C ALA A 191 20.55 -12.76 -9.56
N THR A 192 21.80 -12.44 -9.19
CA THR A 192 22.22 -12.32 -7.80
C THR A 192 23.25 -11.23 -7.58
N ALA A 193 23.20 -10.58 -6.41
CA ALA A 193 24.25 -9.69 -5.94
C ALA A 193 25.33 -10.44 -5.13
N TYR A 194 25.09 -11.71 -4.78
CA TYR A 194 26.02 -12.54 -4.01
C TYR A 194 27.03 -13.22 -4.92
N MET A 195 28.26 -12.67 -4.94
CA MET A 195 29.32 -13.21 -5.79
C MET A 195 29.65 -14.68 -5.47
N GLN A 196 29.59 -15.06 -4.19
CA GLN A 196 29.90 -16.43 -3.74
C GLN A 196 28.97 -17.48 -4.32
N GLU A 197 27.71 -17.16 -4.62
CA GLU A 197 26.78 -18.08 -5.27
C GLU A 197 27.21 -18.46 -6.68
N ALA A 198 27.93 -17.54 -7.34
CA ALA A 198 28.44 -17.77 -8.70
C ALA A 198 29.37 -19.01 -8.80
N ALA A 199 29.96 -19.45 -7.68
CA ALA A 199 30.75 -20.66 -7.66
C ALA A 199 29.94 -21.94 -7.98
N SER A 200 28.61 -21.88 -7.81
CA SER A 200 27.68 -22.98 -8.09
C SER A 200 27.08 -22.95 -9.50
N PHE A 201 27.41 -21.96 -10.33
CA PHE A 201 26.81 -21.76 -11.67
C PHE A 201 27.70 -22.34 -12.77
N ASP A 202 27.09 -22.90 -13.82
CA ASP A 202 27.81 -23.42 -14.99
C ASP A 202 28.41 -22.31 -15.84
N THR A 203 27.70 -21.16 -15.93
CA THR A 203 28.11 -19.98 -16.69
C THR A 203 27.76 -18.73 -15.92
N ILE A 204 28.65 -17.73 -15.96
CA ILE A 204 28.50 -16.46 -15.26
C ILE A 204 28.51 -15.32 -16.29
N ILE A 205 27.59 -14.38 -16.16
CA ILE A 205 27.54 -13.08 -16.84
C ILE A 205 27.77 -12.02 -15.78
N ALA A 206 28.97 -11.47 -15.70
CA ALA A 206 29.32 -10.38 -14.80
C ALA A 206 28.84 -9.05 -15.39
N ILE A 207 27.99 -8.32 -14.63
CA ILE A 207 27.39 -7.04 -15.09
C ILE A 207 27.65 -5.93 -14.08
N ASP A 208 27.97 -4.72 -14.58
CA ASP A 208 28.09 -3.50 -13.79
C ASP A 208 27.68 -2.29 -14.62
N ASP A 209 26.96 -1.35 -14.02
CA ASP A 209 26.49 -0.11 -14.66
C ASP A 209 25.88 -0.33 -16.05
N GLY A 210 25.04 -1.36 -16.18
CA GLY A 210 24.35 -1.70 -17.44
C GLY A 210 25.23 -2.30 -18.53
N LYS A 211 26.50 -2.68 -18.27
CA LYS A 211 27.43 -3.28 -19.21
C LYS A 211 27.84 -4.68 -18.76
N ILE A 212 28.01 -5.59 -19.70
CA ILE A 212 28.61 -6.89 -19.42
C ILE A 212 30.12 -6.71 -19.36
N LEU A 213 30.71 -7.06 -18.23
CA LEU A 213 32.15 -7.03 -18.00
C LEU A 213 32.81 -8.27 -18.58
N MET A 214 32.21 -9.44 -18.37
CA MET A 214 32.68 -10.72 -18.87
C MET A 214 31.57 -11.76 -18.87
N GLN A 215 31.62 -12.71 -19.78
CA GLN A 215 30.81 -13.94 -19.77
C GLN A 215 31.75 -15.15 -19.91
N GLY A 216 31.54 -16.19 -19.08
CA GLY A 216 32.33 -17.41 -19.09
C GLY A 216 32.06 -18.33 -17.92
N THR A 217 32.79 -19.43 -17.80
CA THR A 217 32.77 -20.27 -16.61
C THR A 217 33.58 -19.64 -15.48
N LEU A 218 33.36 -20.06 -14.24
CA LEU A 218 34.14 -19.58 -13.09
C LEU A 218 35.65 -19.72 -13.33
N SER A 219 36.08 -20.85 -13.84
CA SER A 219 37.50 -21.13 -14.13
C SER A 219 38.10 -20.15 -15.15
N GLU A 220 37.37 -19.83 -16.21
CA GLU A 220 37.77 -18.85 -17.22
C GLU A 220 37.88 -17.43 -16.64
N ILE A 221 36.95 -17.05 -15.76
CA ILE A 221 36.96 -15.72 -15.12
C ILE A 221 38.16 -15.61 -14.19
N LEU A 222 38.37 -16.57 -13.30
CA LEU A 222 39.52 -16.60 -12.37
C LEU A 222 40.86 -16.62 -13.09
N GLN A 223 41.00 -17.43 -14.15
CA GLN A 223 42.23 -17.47 -14.96
C GLN A 223 42.52 -16.15 -15.66
N LYS A 224 41.47 -15.47 -16.24
CA LYS A 224 41.66 -14.20 -16.96
C LYS A 224 42.03 -13.05 -16.04
N THR A 225 41.53 -13.09 -14.79
CA THR A 225 41.81 -12.06 -13.80
C THR A 225 43.00 -12.34 -12.90
N ASN A 226 43.61 -13.54 -13.02
CA ASN A 226 44.66 -14.04 -12.13
C ASN A 226 44.27 -13.97 -10.63
N CYS A 227 42.99 -14.21 -10.30
CA CYS A 227 42.50 -14.21 -8.94
C CYS A 227 42.16 -15.63 -8.49
N THR A 228 42.15 -15.84 -7.16
CA THR A 228 41.77 -17.13 -6.54
C THR A 228 40.34 -17.07 -6.01
N ASP A 229 39.79 -15.89 -5.87
CA ASP A 229 38.46 -15.64 -5.33
C ASP A 229 37.62 -14.80 -6.31
N ILE A 230 36.30 -15.05 -6.33
CA ILE A 230 35.37 -14.45 -7.27
C ILE A 230 35.12 -12.96 -6.97
N ASP A 231 35.11 -12.59 -5.67
CA ASP A 231 34.95 -11.19 -5.25
C ASP A 231 36.13 -10.35 -5.76
N ASP A 232 37.37 -10.85 -5.61
CA ASP A 232 38.59 -10.21 -6.13
C ASP A 232 38.58 -10.18 -7.67
N ALA A 233 38.13 -11.27 -8.30
CA ALA A 233 38.02 -11.33 -9.77
C ALA A 233 37.02 -10.30 -10.31
N PHE A 234 35.84 -10.15 -9.65
CA PHE A 234 34.87 -9.17 -10.06
C PHE A 234 35.43 -7.73 -9.96
N ILE A 235 36.14 -7.42 -8.87
CA ILE A 235 36.79 -6.11 -8.70
C ILE A 235 37.79 -5.84 -9.80
N GLN A 236 38.56 -6.87 -10.21
CA GLN A 236 39.53 -6.71 -11.32
C GLN A 236 38.85 -6.49 -12.68
N LEU A 237 37.63 -6.95 -12.87
CA LEU A 237 36.86 -6.71 -14.10
C LEU A 237 36.24 -5.30 -14.15
N LEU A 238 36.13 -4.59 -13.02
CA LEU A 238 35.58 -3.24 -12.99
C LEU A 238 36.43 -2.24 -13.75
N PRO A 239 35.85 -1.17 -14.31
CA PRO A 239 36.63 -0.07 -14.95
C PRO A 239 37.65 0.53 -13.99
N GLU A 240 38.82 0.97 -14.53
CA GLU A 240 39.92 1.58 -13.73
C GLU A 240 39.42 2.69 -12.80
N GLN A 241 38.51 3.53 -13.27
CA GLN A 241 37.94 4.64 -12.48
C GLN A 241 37.27 4.18 -11.17
N LYS A 242 36.63 2.97 -11.15
CA LYS A 242 36.04 2.39 -9.96
C LYS A 242 37.06 1.65 -9.09
N ARG A 243 38.24 1.30 -9.62
CA ARG A 243 39.32 0.62 -8.91
C ARG A 243 40.37 1.53 -8.33
N VAL A 244 40.45 2.78 -8.79
CA VAL A 244 41.43 3.76 -8.29
C VAL A 244 41.31 3.91 -6.77
N GLY A 245 42.38 3.58 -6.08
CA GLY A 245 42.46 3.67 -4.61
C GLY A 245 41.93 2.44 -3.87
N TYR A 246 41.35 1.43 -4.53
CA TYR A 246 40.95 0.19 -3.87
C TYR A 246 42.17 -0.56 -3.33
N LYS A 247 42.14 -0.87 -2.03
CA LYS A 247 43.05 -1.79 -1.35
C LYS A 247 42.22 -2.77 -0.57
N LYS A 248 42.56 -4.06 -0.67
CA LYS A 248 41.87 -5.10 0.13
C LYS A 248 41.99 -4.72 1.62
N LEU A 249 40.87 -4.63 2.28
CA LEU A 249 40.84 -4.18 3.69
C LEU A 249 41.47 -5.27 4.56
N LEU A 250 42.56 -4.92 5.24
CA LEU A 250 43.12 -5.71 6.34
C LEU A 250 42.68 -5.04 7.65
N VAL A 251 41.87 -5.75 8.46
CA VAL A 251 41.43 -5.23 9.75
C VAL A 251 42.59 -5.38 10.76
N PRO A 252 43.17 -4.27 11.28
CA PRO A 252 44.23 -4.37 12.29
C PRO A 252 43.67 -4.92 13.60
N LYS A 253 44.47 -5.77 14.28
CA LYS A 253 44.09 -6.29 15.59
C LYS A 253 43.87 -5.13 16.58
N ARG A 254 42.91 -5.31 17.48
CA ARG A 254 42.62 -4.34 18.52
C ARG A 254 43.72 -4.34 19.58
N ASP A 255 44.12 -3.17 20.07
CA ASP A 255 45.00 -3.08 21.26
C ASP A 255 44.19 -3.45 22.52
N GLU A 256 44.62 -4.47 23.22
CA GLU A 256 43.91 -5.01 24.41
C GLU A 256 44.10 -4.17 25.68
N THR A 257 44.20 -2.86 25.57
CA THR A 257 44.51 -1.95 26.68
C THR A 257 43.32 -1.66 27.60
N SER A 258 42.08 -1.76 27.14
CA SER A 258 40.89 -1.55 27.96
C SER A 258 40.23 -2.89 28.37
N GLN A 259 40.02 -3.06 29.66
CA GLN A 259 39.28 -4.18 30.24
C GLN A 259 37.81 -3.85 30.53
N ASP A 260 37.38 -2.60 30.30
CA ASP A 260 36.03 -2.15 30.58
C ASP A 260 35.04 -2.64 29.53
N TYR A 261 33.82 -2.92 29.99
CA TYR A 261 32.73 -3.40 29.11
C TYR A 261 31.79 -2.26 28.72
N SER A 262 31.57 -2.09 27.43
CA SER A 262 30.54 -1.19 26.91
C SER A 262 29.13 -1.78 27.01
N ILE A 263 28.98 -3.09 26.86
CA ILE A 263 27.71 -3.82 27.00
C ILE A 263 27.93 -5.00 27.95
N GLU A 264 27.04 -5.13 28.92
CA GLU A 264 26.89 -6.33 29.77
C GLU A 264 25.43 -6.72 29.82
N VAL A 265 25.13 -7.94 29.38
CA VAL A 265 23.77 -8.47 29.31
C VAL A 265 23.70 -9.79 30.03
N GLU A 266 22.72 -9.91 30.94
CA GLU A 266 22.53 -11.11 31.76
C GLU A 266 21.08 -11.58 31.65
N ASN A 267 20.90 -12.81 31.11
CA ASN A 267 19.61 -13.50 30.94
C ASN A 267 18.51 -12.66 30.26
N LEU A 268 18.88 -11.84 29.27
CA LEU A 268 17.97 -10.95 28.59
C LEU A 268 16.95 -11.74 27.74
N SER A 269 15.66 -11.48 28.01
CA SER A 269 14.59 -12.19 27.30
C SER A 269 13.48 -11.25 26.87
N MET A 270 12.84 -11.58 25.75
CA MET A 270 11.71 -10.85 25.21
C MET A 270 10.61 -11.78 24.73
N LYS A 271 9.40 -11.57 25.24
CA LYS A 271 8.19 -12.31 24.88
C LYS A 271 7.13 -11.39 24.27
N PHE A 272 6.52 -11.84 23.19
CA PHE A 272 5.37 -11.20 22.55
C PHE A 272 4.17 -12.15 22.63
N GLY A 273 3.34 -11.99 23.67
CA GLY A 273 2.32 -12.99 24.01
C GLY A 273 2.98 -14.35 24.32
N ASP A 274 2.58 -15.38 23.62
CA ASP A 274 3.13 -16.74 23.77
C ASP A 274 4.45 -16.97 23.00
N PHE A 275 4.83 -16.03 22.13
CA PHE A 275 6.06 -16.14 21.33
C PHE A 275 7.27 -15.56 22.05
N THR A 276 8.30 -16.37 22.29
CA THR A 276 9.59 -15.93 22.85
C THR A 276 10.53 -15.56 21.70
N ALA A 277 10.77 -14.27 21.50
CA ALA A 277 11.66 -13.75 20.45
C ALA A 277 13.14 -13.79 20.84
N VAL A 278 13.45 -13.61 22.14
CA VAL A 278 14.79 -13.66 22.71
C VAL A 278 14.71 -14.43 24.03
N ASP A 279 15.57 -15.40 24.24
CA ASP A 279 15.55 -16.29 25.40
C ASP A 279 16.93 -16.35 26.08
N SER A 280 17.00 -15.72 27.25
CA SER A 280 18.13 -15.81 28.19
C SER A 280 19.49 -15.48 27.55
N VAL A 281 19.55 -14.43 26.71
CA VAL A 281 20.78 -14.02 26.04
C VAL A 281 21.75 -13.39 27.04
N ASN A 282 23.01 -13.83 26.98
CA ASN A 282 24.13 -13.31 27.78
C ASN A 282 25.21 -12.81 26.83
N LEU A 283 25.64 -11.54 26.99
CA LEU A 283 26.64 -10.89 26.15
C LEU A 283 27.54 -9.97 27.00
N LYS A 284 28.82 -9.93 26.67
CA LYS A 284 29.77 -8.96 27.22
C LYS A 284 30.64 -8.44 26.07
N ILE A 285 30.60 -7.13 25.82
CA ILE A 285 31.32 -6.47 24.72
C ILE A 285 32.26 -5.41 25.34
N LYS A 286 33.54 -5.46 24.97
CA LYS A 286 34.55 -4.53 25.46
C LYS A 286 34.52 -3.19 24.74
N GLU A 287 35.02 -2.12 25.34
CA GLU A 287 35.13 -0.81 24.70
C GLU A 287 36.03 -0.86 23.46
N GLY A 288 35.59 -0.19 22.37
CA GLY A 288 36.29 -0.17 21.08
C GLY A 288 36.30 -1.49 20.33
N GLU A 289 35.56 -2.52 20.75
CA GLU A 289 35.42 -3.81 20.08
C GLU A 289 34.47 -3.68 18.88
N ILE A 290 34.81 -4.30 17.76
CA ILE A 290 33.88 -4.58 16.65
C ILE A 290 33.28 -5.97 16.88
N PHE A 291 32.04 -5.98 17.36
CA PHE A 291 31.34 -7.21 17.74
C PHE A 291 30.27 -7.59 16.71
N GLY A 292 30.40 -8.77 16.13
CA GLY A 292 29.46 -9.30 15.15
C GLY A 292 28.35 -10.14 15.80
N PHE A 293 27.09 -9.85 15.48
CA PHE A 293 25.94 -10.62 15.93
C PHE A 293 25.31 -11.32 14.73
N LEU A 294 25.67 -12.58 14.52
CA LEU A 294 25.34 -13.37 13.35
C LEU A 294 24.20 -14.34 13.69
N GLY A 295 23.35 -14.64 12.72
CA GLY A 295 22.26 -15.59 12.96
C GLY A 295 21.25 -15.63 11.81
N SER A 296 20.40 -16.63 11.82
CA SER A 296 19.31 -16.79 10.87
C SER A 296 18.30 -15.65 10.96
N ASN A 297 17.54 -15.44 9.90
CA ASN A 297 16.47 -14.43 9.89
C ASN A 297 15.38 -14.78 10.90
N GLY A 298 14.91 -13.77 11.64
CA GLY A 298 13.91 -13.96 12.69
C GLY A 298 14.42 -14.63 13.97
N CYS A 299 15.74 -14.86 14.11
CA CYS A 299 16.32 -15.46 15.34
C CYS A 299 16.35 -14.51 16.54
N GLY A 300 15.96 -13.23 16.39
CA GLY A 300 15.90 -12.26 17.49
C GLY A 300 16.97 -11.16 17.49
N LYS A 301 17.87 -11.07 16.48
CA LYS A 301 18.93 -10.05 16.37
C LYS A 301 18.41 -8.62 16.54
N THR A 302 17.53 -8.18 15.65
CA THR A 302 16.93 -6.84 15.68
C THR A 302 16.18 -6.58 17.00
N THR A 303 15.52 -7.60 17.57
CA THR A 303 14.82 -7.48 18.87
C THR A 303 15.82 -7.23 19.98
N THR A 304 16.95 -7.98 20.02
CA THR A 304 18.03 -7.77 20.97
C THR A 304 18.62 -6.36 20.84
N MET A 305 18.90 -5.90 19.61
CA MET A 305 19.40 -4.56 19.36
C MET A 305 18.44 -3.46 19.83
N LYS A 306 17.13 -3.61 19.59
CA LYS A 306 16.11 -2.69 20.08
C LYS A 306 16.03 -2.65 21.62
N MET A 307 16.25 -3.78 22.27
CA MET A 307 16.35 -3.80 23.73
C MET A 307 17.60 -3.06 24.21
N LEU A 308 18.76 -3.27 23.58
CA LEU A 308 20.02 -2.61 23.93
C LEU A 308 20.01 -1.09 23.64
N THR A 309 19.20 -0.62 22.69
CA THR A 309 19.01 0.81 22.43
C THR A 309 17.93 1.47 23.30
N GLY A 310 17.28 0.70 24.18
CA GLY A 310 16.16 1.20 25.00
C GLY A 310 14.89 1.51 24.20
N LEU A 311 14.81 1.08 22.94
CA LEU A 311 13.60 1.20 22.10
C LEU A 311 12.55 0.15 22.46
N LEU A 312 12.95 -0.92 23.12
CA LEU A 312 12.10 -2.02 23.56
C LEU A 312 12.48 -2.43 24.97
N THR A 313 11.51 -2.45 25.88
CA THR A 313 11.74 -2.89 27.26
C THR A 313 11.79 -4.41 27.34
N PRO A 314 12.83 -5.06 27.86
CA PRO A 314 12.91 -6.51 27.98
C PRO A 314 11.82 -7.06 28.91
N SER A 315 11.35 -8.28 28.63
CA SER A 315 10.39 -8.97 29.49
C SER A 315 11.02 -9.48 30.79
N SER A 316 12.32 -9.87 30.74
CA SER A 316 13.13 -10.28 31.89
C SER A 316 14.63 -10.17 31.58
N GLY A 317 15.46 -10.25 32.62
CA GLY A 317 16.90 -10.08 32.52
C GLY A 317 17.36 -8.64 32.70
N ASN A 318 18.67 -8.44 32.75
CA ASN A 318 19.29 -7.13 32.93
C ASN A 318 20.26 -6.82 31.79
N ALA A 319 20.32 -5.54 31.39
CA ALA A 319 21.35 -5.04 30.49
C ALA A 319 21.95 -3.77 31.03
N LYS A 320 23.28 -3.66 30.95
CA LYS A 320 24.04 -2.46 31.31
C LYS A 320 24.78 -1.93 30.12
N LEU A 321 24.71 -0.62 29.88
CA LEU A 321 25.51 0.10 28.90
C LEU A 321 26.46 1.03 29.63
N PHE A 322 27.76 0.89 29.40
CA PHE A 322 28.79 1.69 30.10
C PHE A 322 28.65 1.68 31.60
N GLY A 323 28.27 0.53 32.19
CA GLY A 323 28.07 0.34 33.63
C GLY A 323 26.71 0.83 34.19
N GLU A 324 25.89 1.53 33.41
CA GLU A 324 24.56 2.03 33.79
C GLU A 324 23.45 1.05 33.38
N GLU A 325 22.48 0.78 34.27
CA GLU A 325 21.36 -0.11 34.00
C GLU A 325 20.35 0.52 33.00
N LEU A 326 19.87 -0.28 32.02
CA LEU A 326 18.88 0.09 31.00
C LEU A 326 17.44 0.15 31.54
N LYS A 327 17.20 0.48 32.82
CA LYS A 327 15.87 0.39 33.42
C LYS A 327 14.93 1.53 33.06
N ASP A 328 15.42 2.70 32.69
CA ASP A 328 14.62 3.82 32.20
C ASP A 328 15.42 4.53 31.13
N SER A 329 14.87 4.60 29.93
CA SER A 329 15.45 5.27 28.75
C SER A 329 15.73 6.76 29.06
N SER A 330 16.76 7.06 29.84
CA SER A 330 17.20 8.44 30.06
C SER A 330 17.69 8.98 28.70
N PHE A 331 17.31 10.20 28.37
CA PHE A 331 17.77 10.92 27.17
C PHE A 331 19.31 10.89 27.07
N LEU A 332 20.02 10.92 28.20
CA LEU A 332 21.46 10.84 28.28
C LEU A 332 22.07 9.54 27.75
N MET A 333 21.35 8.41 27.82
CA MET A 333 21.82 7.14 27.24
C MET A 333 21.72 7.15 25.70
N LYS A 334 20.68 7.80 25.15
CA LYS A 334 20.51 7.93 23.70
C LYS A 334 21.58 8.81 23.05
N GLU A 335 22.18 9.75 23.81
CA GLU A 335 23.31 10.55 23.35
C GLU A 335 24.61 9.75 23.24
N LYS A 336 24.74 8.63 23.96
CA LYS A 336 25.94 7.77 23.93
C LYS A 336 25.90 6.72 22.82
N VAL A 337 24.74 6.49 22.17
CA VAL A 337 24.53 5.42 21.20
C VAL A 337 24.09 5.98 19.85
N GLY A 338 24.81 5.64 18.79
CA GLY A 338 24.38 5.83 17.42
C GLY A 338 23.68 4.57 16.89
N TYR A 339 22.57 4.70 16.21
CA TYR A 339 21.80 3.57 15.68
C TYR A 339 21.56 3.73 14.18
N MET A 340 21.83 2.66 13.43
CA MET A 340 21.55 2.56 12.00
C MET A 340 20.64 1.36 11.75
N THR A 341 19.49 1.62 11.18
CA THR A 341 18.48 0.60 10.83
C THR A 341 18.81 -0.10 9.53
N GLN A 342 18.31 -1.33 9.34
CA GLN A 342 18.44 -2.10 8.10
C GLN A 342 17.87 -1.34 6.88
N ALA A 343 16.66 -0.78 7.00
CA ALA A 343 16.09 0.05 5.96
C ALA A 343 16.61 1.49 6.06
N PHE A 344 16.83 2.16 4.92
CA PHE A 344 17.18 3.57 4.89
C PHE A 344 16.08 4.40 5.58
N SER A 345 16.38 4.99 6.73
CA SER A 345 15.41 5.67 7.61
C SER A 345 15.52 7.20 7.60
N LEU A 346 16.41 7.76 6.78
CA LEU A 346 16.57 9.21 6.65
C LEU A 346 15.54 9.80 5.68
N TYR A 347 15.41 11.11 5.71
CA TYR A 347 14.47 11.83 4.84
C TYR A 347 14.94 11.79 3.37
N SER A 348 14.24 11.00 2.57
CA SER A 348 14.61 10.72 1.17
C SER A 348 14.52 11.94 0.25
N GLU A 349 13.65 12.90 0.58
CA GLU A 349 13.44 14.13 -0.19
C GLU A 349 14.48 15.23 0.14
N LEU A 350 15.14 15.11 1.29
CA LEU A 350 16.19 16.04 1.70
C LEU A 350 17.52 15.67 1.07
N SER A 351 18.36 16.68 0.79
CA SER A 351 19.73 16.48 0.36
C SER A 351 20.60 15.89 1.48
N ILE A 352 21.81 15.45 1.16
CA ILE A 352 22.79 15.00 2.16
C ILE A 352 23.06 16.09 3.18
N LEU A 353 23.28 17.32 2.72
CA LEU A 353 23.55 18.45 3.60
C LEU A 353 22.38 18.72 4.56
N GLU A 354 21.16 18.78 4.02
CA GLU A 354 19.96 19.01 4.81
C GLU A 354 19.69 17.91 5.85
N ASN A 355 19.90 16.65 5.50
CA ASN A 355 19.80 15.53 6.45
C ASN A 355 20.80 15.69 7.60
N LEU A 356 22.06 16.00 7.30
CA LEU A 356 23.09 16.22 8.31
C LEU A 356 22.80 17.45 9.18
N GLU A 357 22.38 18.57 8.59
CA GLU A 357 22.04 19.78 9.34
C GLU A 357 20.81 19.56 10.26
N LEU A 358 19.79 18.83 9.77
CA LEU A 358 18.62 18.48 10.56
C LEU A 358 19.01 17.68 11.80
N HIS A 359 19.82 16.63 11.63
CA HIS A 359 20.22 15.78 12.75
C HIS A 359 21.20 16.52 13.69
N ALA A 360 22.08 17.40 13.17
CA ALA A 360 22.92 18.25 13.98
C ALA A 360 22.09 19.20 14.89
N LYS A 361 20.93 19.69 14.40
CA LYS A 361 19.98 20.48 15.19
C LYS A 361 19.26 19.61 16.23
N LEU A 362 18.79 18.43 15.85
CA LEU A 362 18.08 17.51 16.75
C LEU A 362 18.94 17.06 17.94
N PHE A 363 20.24 16.83 17.73
CA PHE A 363 21.19 16.49 18.78
C PHE A 363 21.85 17.72 19.44
N HIS A 364 21.37 18.93 19.19
CA HIS A 364 21.87 20.18 19.79
C HIS A 364 23.39 20.38 19.68
N ILE A 365 24.00 20.04 18.56
CA ILE A 365 25.46 20.15 18.35
C ILE A 365 25.89 21.62 18.39
N LYS A 366 26.86 21.99 19.25
CA LYS A 366 27.30 23.37 19.49
C LYS A 366 27.87 24.05 18.24
N ASN A 367 28.63 23.35 17.40
CA ASN A 367 29.30 23.90 16.20
C ASN A 367 28.81 23.16 14.94
N GLN A 368 27.49 23.23 14.66
CA GLN A 368 26.82 22.44 13.61
C GLN A 368 27.55 22.48 12.26
N LYS A 369 27.85 23.67 11.73
CA LYS A 369 28.50 23.83 10.42
C LYS A 369 29.86 23.11 10.34
N LYS A 370 30.73 23.29 11.36
CA LYS A 370 32.03 22.63 11.40
C LYS A 370 31.89 21.10 11.50
N ARG A 371 30.92 20.62 12.27
CA ARG A 371 30.69 19.18 12.43
C ARG A 371 30.15 18.57 11.15
N VAL A 372 29.22 19.21 10.48
CA VAL A 372 28.67 18.76 9.18
C VAL A 372 29.77 18.74 8.14
N GLU A 373 30.60 19.78 8.02
CA GLU A 373 31.69 19.85 7.06
C GLU A 373 32.75 18.75 7.31
N TYR A 374 33.12 18.51 8.57
CA TYR A 374 34.00 17.40 8.95
C TYR A 374 33.43 16.03 8.51
N LEU A 375 32.10 15.80 8.73
CA LEU A 375 31.48 14.54 8.34
C LEU A 375 31.38 14.39 6.81
N LEU A 376 31.09 15.47 6.08
CA LEU A 376 31.09 15.44 4.63
C LEU A 376 32.45 15.03 4.05
N GLU A 377 33.54 15.49 4.67
CA GLU A 377 34.90 15.11 4.27
C GLU A 377 35.23 13.66 4.69
N LYS A 378 35.03 13.33 5.95
CA LYS A 378 35.39 12.03 6.52
C LYS A 378 34.69 10.86 5.83
N PHE A 379 33.40 11.05 5.46
CA PHE A 379 32.58 10.02 4.83
C PHE A 379 32.57 10.10 3.29
N ASN A 380 33.43 10.98 2.69
CA ASN A 380 33.50 11.20 1.24
C ASN A 380 32.13 11.52 0.61
N LEU A 381 31.38 12.43 1.25
CA LEU A 381 30.04 12.86 0.84
C LEU A 381 30.01 14.25 0.17
N LYS A 382 31.14 14.94 0.11
CA LYS A 382 31.24 16.36 -0.33
C LYS A 382 30.72 16.57 -1.75
N GLU A 383 31.01 15.64 -2.66
CA GLU A 383 30.58 15.72 -4.07
C GLU A 383 29.09 15.56 -4.25
N TYR A 384 28.43 14.85 -3.34
CA TYR A 384 27.02 14.52 -3.38
C TYR A 384 26.17 15.38 -2.44
N LYS A 385 26.74 16.40 -1.78
CA LYS A 385 26.09 17.13 -0.67
C LYS A 385 24.72 17.72 -1.01
N ASP A 386 24.53 18.16 -2.27
CA ASP A 386 23.32 18.84 -2.76
C ASP A 386 22.32 17.87 -3.42
N PHE A 387 22.65 16.58 -3.58
CA PHE A 387 21.76 15.57 -4.14
C PHE A 387 20.74 15.10 -3.09
N ALA A 388 19.48 14.93 -3.52
CA ALA A 388 18.46 14.34 -2.68
C ALA A 388 18.80 12.88 -2.33
N ALA A 389 18.53 12.46 -1.09
CA ALA A 389 18.91 11.13 -0.62
C ALA A 389 18.30 10.00 -1.47
N LYS A 390 17.11 10.21 -2.06
CA LYS A 390 16.47 9.23 -2.97
C LYS A 390 17.28 8.96 -4.24
N GLU A 391 18.05 9.92 -4.71
CA GLU A 391 18.80 9.87 -5.98
C GLU A 391 20.16 9.20 -5.83
N LEU A 392 20.63 8.99 -4.61
CA LEU A 392 21.95 8.46 -4.31
C LEU A 392 22.06 6.95 -4.56
N PRO A 393 23.21 6.46 -5.03
CA PRO A 393 23.54 5.04 -5.00
C PRO A 393 23.49 4.47 -3.57
N LEU A 394 23.21 3.17 -3.44
CA LEU A 394 23.04 2.53 -2.13
C LEU A 394 24.24 2.70 -1.20
N GLY A 395 25.46 2.50 -1.71
CA GLY A 395 26.70 2.68 -0.91
C GLY A 395 26.84 4.09 -0.35
N ILE A 396 26.43 5.13 -1.11
CA ILE A 396 26.45 6.52 -0.62
C ILE A 396 25.34 6.75 0.42
N LYS A 397 24.15 6.16 0.24
CA LYS A 397 23.06 6.18 1.26
C LYS A 397 23.53 5.57 2.57
N GLN A 398 24.26 4.46 2.52
CA GLN A 398 24.78 3.81 3.72
C GLN A 398 25.83 4.67 4.44
N ARG A 399 26.73 5.32 3.68
CA ARG A 399 27.70 6.28 4.26
C ARG A 399 26.99 7.49 4.88
N LEU A 400 25.91 8.01 4.27
CA LEU A 400 25.09 9.06 4.86
C LEU A 400 24.45 8.61 6.16
N SER A 401 23.86 7.40 6.17
CA SER A 401 23.23 6.83 7.37
C SER A 401 24.24 6.68 8.52
N LEU A 402 25.45 6.21 8.19
CA LEU A 402 26.55 6.12 9.19
C LEU A 402 27.00 7.50 9.66
N ALA A 403 27.15 8.49 8.77
CA ALA A 403 27.53 9.86 9.11
C ALA A 403 26.50 10.50 10.05
N VAL A 404 25.21 10.27 9.82
CA VAL A 404 24.13 10.70 10.73
C VAL A 404 24.21 9.97 12.07
N ALA A 405 24.45 8.66 12.08
CA ALA A 405 24.56 7.87 13.31
C ALA A 405 25.75 8.34 14.21
N VAL A 406 26.80 8.93 13.61
CA VAL A 406 27.97 9.42 14.38
C VAL A 406 27.96 10.94 14.59
N ILE A 407 26.93 11.66 14.19
CA ILE A 407 26.91 13.13 14.21
C ILE A 407 27.11 13.72 15.61
N HIS A 408 26.57 13.06 16.62
CA HIS A 408 26.66 13.42 18.04
C HIS A 408 27.88 12.82 18.77
N SER A 409 28.81 12.20 18.04
CA SER A 409 30.01 11.54 18.58
C SER A 409 29.69 10.47 19.64
N PRO A 410 28.89 9.46 19.31
CA PRO A 410 28.51 8.42 20.24
C PRO A 410 29.71 7.57 20.66
N LYS A 411 29.66 6.98 21.84
CA LYS A 411 30.66 6.00 22.32
C LYS A 411 30.43 4.60 21.73
N MET A 412 29.22 4.34 21.22
CA MET A 412 28.82 3.07 20.64
C MET A 412 27.98 3.29 19.39
N LEU A 413 28.17 2.40 18.42
CA LEU A 413 27.34 2.26 17.23
C LEU A 413 26.66 0.89 17.23
N ILE A 414 25.36 0.89 16.99
CA ILE A 414 24.56 -0.31 16.74
C ILE A 414 24.08 -0.27 15.29
N LEU A 415 24.52 -1.24 14.48
CA LEU A 415 24.31 -1.26 13.04
C LEU A 415 23.55 -2.53 12.66
N ASP A 416 22.35 -2.38 12.09
CA ASP A 416 21.50 -3.51 11.69
C ASP A 416 21.63 -3.76 10.18
N GLU A 417 22.37 -4.79 9.78
CA GLU A 417 22.65 -5.21 8.40
C GLU A 417 23.08 -4.03 7.46
N PRO A 418 24.11 -3.25 7.82
CA PRO A 418 24.40 -1.97 7.21
C PRO A 418 24.88 -2.04 5.75
N THR A 419 25.37 -3.19 5.29
CA THR A 419 25.98 -3.35 3.95
C THR A 419 25.19 -4.29 3.04
N SER A 420 23.96 -4.63 3.41
CA SER A 420 23.09 -5.48 2.59
C SER A 420 22.83 -4.83 1.22
N GLY A 421 23.07 -5.57 0.12
CA GLY A 421 22.92 -5.09 -1.26
C GLY A 421 24.02 -4.14 -1.78
N VAL A 422 25.03 -3.82 -0.98
CA VAL A 422 26.13 -2.93 -1.36
C VAL A 422 27.19 -3.68 -2.17
N ASP A 423 27.70 -3.04 -3.23
CA ASP A 423 28.78 -3.59 -4.06
C ASP A 423 30.07 -3.82 -3.25
N PRO A 424 30.95 -4.74 -3.67
CA PRO A 424 32.15 -5.11 -2.91
C PRO A 424 33.09 -3.92 -2.58
N VAL A 425 33.28 -2.99 -3.52
CA VAL A 425 34.17 -1.83 -3.32
C VAL A 425 33.58 -0.86 -2.30
N SER A 426 32.30 -0.53 -2.44
CA SER A 426 31.59 0.34 -1.49
C SER A 426 31.48 -0.30 -0.11
N ARG A 427 31.31 -1.64 -0.01
CA ARG A 427 31.29 -2.40 1.23
C ARG A 427 32.65 -2.31 1.94
N ASP A 428 33.77 -2.54 1.23
CA ASP A 428 35.10 -2.43 1.83
C ASP A 428 35.39 -0.99 2.31
N SER A 429 35.02 0.02 1.51
CA SER A 429 35.12 1.42 1.94
C SER A 429 34.27 1.74 3.19
N PHE A 430 33.10 1.14 3.32
CA PHE A 430 32.25 1.29 4.50
C PHE A 430 32.90 0.64 5.73
N TRP A 431 33.46 -0.57 5.59
CA TRP A 431 34.19 -1.24 6.65
C TRP A 431 35.46 -0.50 7.06
N GLU A 432 36.18 0.14 6.12
CA GLU A 432 37.31 1.00 6.45
C GLU A 432 36.91 2.13 7.42
N LEU A 433 35.76 2.76 7.18
CA LEU A 433 35.21 3.77 8.10
C LEU A 433 34.88 3.19 9.48
N LEU A 434 34.32 1.98 9.55
CA LEU A 434 34.02 1.30 10.83
C LEU A 434 35.32 0.99 11.60
N VAL A 435 36.33 0.47 10.91
CA VAL A 435 37.64 0.19 11.50
C VAL A 435 38.28 1.47 12.04
N ASP A 436 38.22 2.56 11.27
CA ASP A 436 38.73 3.87 11.69
C ASP A 436 38.01 4.40 12.95
N LEU A 437 36.69 4.30 13.00
CA LEU A 437 35.91 4.69 14.18
C LEU A 437 36.27 3.85 15.41
N SER A 438 36.42 2.53 15.25
CA SER A 438 36.78 1.64 16.34
C SER A 438 38.22 1.85 16.81
N ARG A 439 39.20 1.87 15.88
CA ARG A 439 40.64 1.86 16.24
C ARG A 439 41.16 3.26 16.58
N LYS A 440 40.72 4.32 15.89
CA LYS A 440 41.20 5.69 16.13
C LYS A 440 40.36 6.48 17.13
N GLU A 441 39.03 6.21 17.21
CA GLU A 441 38.11 6.97 18.03
C GLU A 441 37.55 6.15 19.19
N SER A 442 37.99 4.89 19.35
CA SER A 442 37.59 3.97 20.43
C SER A 442 36.06 3.74 20.48
N VAL A 443 35.35 3.90 19.39
CA VAL A 443 33.90 3.64 19.31
C VAL A 443 33.67 2.14 19.30
N THR A 444 32.83 1.66 20.21
CA THR A 444 32.39 0.26 20.25
C THR A 444 31.36 0.04 19.14
N ILE A 445 31.50 -1.00 18.34
CA ILE A 445 30.61 -1.27 17.22
C ILE A 445 29.92 -2.61 17.43
N PHE A 446 28.60 -2.60 17.51
CA PHE A 446 27.76 -3.78 17.52
C PHE A 446 27.05 -3.88 16.16
N ILE A 447 27.43 -4.86 15.35
CA ILE A 447 26.92 -5.05 14.00
C ILE A 447 26.14 -6.35 13.88
N SER A 448 24.91 -6.30 13.39
CA SER A 448 24.21 -7.49 12.93
C SER A 448 24.48 -7.71 11.45
N THR A 449 24.69 -8.94 11.08
CA THR A 449 24.83 -9.34 9.69
C THR A 449 24.47 -10.81 9.49
N HIS A 450 24.10 -11.15 8.27
CA HIS A 450 23.98 -12.55 7.82
C HIS A 450 25.09 -12.90 6.82
N PHE A 451 26.01 -11.96 6.53
CA PHE A 451 27.18 -12.18 5.69
C PHE A 451 28.36 -12.72 6.52
N MET A 452 28.78 -13.93 6.22
CA MET A 452 29.86 -14.58 6.99
C MET A 452 31.22 -13.90 6.75
N ASN A 453 31.49 -13.42 5.54
CA ASN A 453 32.69 -12.63 5.24
C ASN A 453 32.80 -11.31 6.03
N GLU A 454 31.68 -10.74 6.46
CA GLU A 454 31.69 -9.60 7.40
C GLU A 454 31.94 -10.04 8.85
N GLY A 455 31.38 -11.20 9.22
CA GLY A 455 31.68 -11.81 10.51
C GLY A 455 33.17 -12.08 10.71
N GLU A 456 33.90 -12.49 9.66
CA GLU A 456 35.35 -12.69 9.67
C GLU A 456 36.17 -11.40 9.91
N ARG A 457 35.56 -10.23 9.66
CA ARG A 457 36.17 -8.91 9.91
C ARG A 457 35.97 -8.41 11.35
N CYS A 458 35.10 -9.02 12.12
CA CYS A 458 34.83 -8.66 13.51
C CYS A 458 35.92 -9.19 14.45
N ASP A 459 36.16 -8.49 15.54
CA ASP A 459 37.09 -8.96 16.58
C ASP A 459 36.56 -10.22 17.27
N ARG A 460 35.25 -10.24 17.50
CA ARG A 460 34.53 -11.36 18.10
C ARG A 460 33.10 -11.42 17.54
N ILE A 461 32.56 -12.62 17.48
CA ILE A 461 31.21 -12.85 17.00
C ILE A 461 30.40 -13.70 17.97
N SER A 462 29.06 -13.49 17.96
CA SER A 462 28.11 -14.43 18.56
C SER A 462 27.19 -14.98 17.50
N LEU A 463 26.98 -16.27 17.51
CA LEU A 463 26.06 -16.98 16.63
C LEU A 463 24.73 -17.17 17.36
N MET A 464 23.64 -16.72 16.74
CA MET A 464 22.29 -16.74 17.33
C MET A 464 21.32 -17.58 16.52
N HIS A 465 20.52 -18.41 17.21
CA HIS A 465 19.44 -19.21 16.60
C HIS A 465 18.23 -19.30 17.54
N LYS A 466 17.01 -19.20 17.01
CA LYS A 466 15.72 -19.30 17.74
C LYS A 466 15.70 -18.56 19.10
N GLY A 467 16.23 -17.35 19.13
CA GLY A 467 16.24 -16.51 20.33
C GLY A 467 17.42 -16.73 21.29
N LYS A 468 18.27 -17.73 21.04
CA LYS A 468 19.40 -18.10 21.90
C LYS A 468 20.74 -17.84 21.23
N VAL A 469 21.74 -17.48 22.02
CA VAL A 469 23.15 -17.45 21.59
C VAL A 469 23.72 -18.85 21.71
N LEU A 470 24.17 -19.43 20.59
CA LEU A 470 24.76 -20.76 20.52
C LEU A 470 26.21 -20.75 21.03
N VAL A 471 27.01 -19.80 20.50
CA VAL A 471 28.43 -19.67 20.82
C VAL A 471 28.90 -18.24 20.64
N SER A 472 29.92 -17.82 21.36
CA SER A 472 30.55 -16.50 21.23
C SER A 472 32.09 -16.64 21.37
N ASN A 473 32.80 -16.33 20.26
CA ASN A 473 34.27 -16.40 20.23
C ASN A 473 34.84 -15.56 19.07
N THR A 474 36.15 -15.54 18.90
CA THR A 474 36.77 -14.96 17.69
C THR A 474 36.48 -15.85 16.48
N PRO A 475 36.31 -15.27 15.25
CA PRO A 475 36.04 -16.06 14.05
C PRO A 475 37.05 -17.17 13.81
N GLU A 476 38.35 -16.87 13.99
CA GLU A 476 39.45 -17.83 13.82
C GLU A 476 39.33 -19.04 14.78
N ASN A 477 38.94 -18.81 16.04
CA ASN A 477 38.79 -19.87 17.02
C ASN A 477 37.56 -20.75 16.70
N LEU A 478 36.45 -20.17 16.27
CA LEU A 478 35.27 -20.94 15.90
C LEU A 478 35.55 -21.87 14.70
N ILE A 479 36.24 -21.33 13.67
CA ILE A 479 36.64 -22.13 12.49
C ILE A 479 37.54 -23.31 12.89
N LYS A 480 38.52 -23.06 13.78
CA LYS A 480 39.42 -24.09 14.29
C LYS A 480 38.70 -25.15 15.13
N GLU A 481 37.76 -24.74 16.00
CA GLU A 481 36.99 -25.62 16.87
C GLU A 481 36.19 -26.67 16.07
N LYS A 482 35.65 -26.26 14.93
CA LYS A 482 34.88 -27.14 14.04
C LYS A 482 35.70 -27.75 12.90
N ASN A 483 37.01 -27.50 12.83
CA ASN A 483 37.93 -27.98 11.79
C ASN A 483 37.41 -27.66 10.35
N LYS A 484 36.82 -26.49 10.16
CA LYS A 484 36.35 -26.05 8.86
C LYS A 484 37.33 -25.09 8.17
N THR A 485 37.05 -24.73 6.92
CA THR A 485 37.89 -23.85 6.11
C THR A 485 37.39 -22.41 6.12
N ASN A 486 36.11 -22.19 6.43
CA ASN A 486 35.45 -20.87 6.43
C ASN A 486 34.39 -20.75 7.54
N LEU A 487 33.95 -19.55 7.81
CA LEU A 487 32.99 -19.26 8.86
C LEU A 487 31.56 -19.73 8.48
N GLU A 488 31.22 -19.75 7.18
CA GLU A 488 29.89 -20.16 6.71
C GLU A 488 29.62 -21.64 7.02
N ASP A 489 30.51 -22.53 6.66
CA ASP A 489 30.40 -23.96 6.98
C ASP A 489 30.43 -24.21 8.49
N THR A 490 31.21 -23.40 9.23
CA THR A 490 31.26 -23.44 10.68
C THR A 490 29.91 -23.10 11.31
N PHE A 491 29.27 -22.03 10.82
CA PHE A 491 27.97 -21.58 11.32
C PHE A 491 26.87 -22.59 11.01
N ILE A 492 26.90 -23.20 9.80
CA ILE A 492 25.95 -24.23 9.41
C ILE A 492 26.03 -25.43 10.34
N GLU A 493 27.24 -25.87 10.70
CA GLU A 493 27.43 -27.01 11.61
C GLU A 493 26.90 -26.72 13.03
N TYR A 494 27.15 -25.51 13.60
CA TYR A 494 26.52 -25.12 14.85
C TYR A 494 25.00 -25.09 14.79
N LEU A 495 24.42 -24.71 13.64
CA LEU A 495 22.97 -24.70 13.44
C LEU A 495 22.41 -26.14 13.36
N GLU A 496 23.09 -27.02 12.63
CA GLU A 496 22.69 -28.44 12.49
C GLU A 496 22.71 -29.16 13.84
N GLU A 497 23.74 -28.96 14.65
CA GLU A 497 23.82 -29.51 16.01
C GLU A 497 22.67 -29.00 16.90
N ALA A 498 22.36 -27.68 16.83
CA ALA A 498 21.28 -27.09 17.62
C ALA A 498 19.87 -27.54 17.16
N ILE A 499 19.72 -27.99 15.92
CA ILE A 499 18.49 -28.57 15.38
C ILE A 499 18.35 -30.04 15.77
N ASP A 500 19.43 -30.84 15.67
CA ASP A 500 19.43 -32.27 16.01
C ASP A 500 19.13 -32.54 17.49
N GLU A 501 19.46 -31.59 18.39
CA GLU A 501 19.09 -31.67 19.81
C GLU A 501 17.60 -31.53 20.09
N ASN A 502 16.82 -30.88 19.19
CA ASN A 502 15.41 -30.51 19.40
C ASN A 502 14.41 -31.27 18.53
N GLU A 503 14.80 -31.86 17.42
CA GLU A 503 13.88 -32.57 16.51
C GLU A 503 14.60 -33.78 15.86
N ASN A 504 14.28 -35.00 16.30
CA ASN A 504 14.59 -36.22 15.59
C ASN A 504 13.79 -36.32 14.27
N SER A 505 14.10 -35.47 13.32
CA SER A 505 13.57 -35.51 11.95
C SER A 505 14.70 -35.22 10.96
N LYS A 506 15.58 -36.16 10.75
CA LYS A 506 16.32 -36.19 9.49
C LYS A 506 15.28 -36.32 8.38
N ILE A 507 15.15 -35.28 7.61
CA ILE A 507 14.36 -35.31 6.39
C ILE A 507 15.17 -36.14 5.40
N ASP A 508 14.84 -37.42 5.32
CA ASP A 508 15.32 -38.29 4.23
C ASP A 508 14.68 -37.75 2.92
N ILE A 509 15.49 -37.00 2.16
CA ILE A 509 15.17 -36.61 0.76
C ILE A 509 15.18 -37.80 -0.18
N LYS A 510 15.12 -39.03 0.36
CA LYS A 510 15.31 -40.28 -0.36
C LYS A 510 14.05 -40.94 -0.89
N ASP A 511 12.88 -40.34 -0.79
CA ASP A 511 11.75 -40.84 -1.54
C ASP A 511 11.90 -40.42 -3.01
N GLU A 512 12.01 -41.42 -3.90
CA GLU A 512 11.98 -41.26 -5.35
C GLU A 512 10.64 -40.66 -5.78
N ILE A 513 10.46 -39.34 -5.58
CA ILE A 513 9.32 -38.61 -6.13
C ILE A 513 9.66 -38.36 -7.60
N ASP A 514 9.00 -39.07 -8.49
CA ASP A 514 9.13 -38.86 -9.93
C ASP A 514 8.44 -37.55 -10.33
N LEU A 515 9.22 -36.45 -10.47
CA LEU A 515 8.73 -35.16 -10.90
C LEU A 515 8.18 -35.15 -12.34
N ARG A 516 8.08 -36.32 -12.99
CA ARG A 516 7.61 -36.51 -14.38
C ARG A 516 6.12 -36.78 -14.49
N SER A 517 5.26 -36.31 -13.60
CA SER A 517 3.84 -36.29 -13.94
C SER A 517 3.66 -35.24 -15.05
N GLU A 518 3.43 -35.69 -16.28
CA GLU A 518 3.06 -34.86 -17.39
C GLU A 518 1.84 -34.03 -16.97
N SER A 519 2.10 -32.81 -16.54
CA SER A 519 1.04 -31.83 -16.29
C SER A 519 0.42 -31.52 -17.66
N GLN A 520 -0.73 -32.14 -17.96
CA GLN A 520 -1.46 -31.83 -19.18
C GLN A 520 -2.00 -30.41 -19.05
N ILE A 521 -1.37 -29.48 -19.76
CA ILE A 521 -1.86 -28.12 -19.90
C ILE A 521 -3.05 -28.15 -20.85
N ILE A 522 -4.22 -27.74 -20.38
CA ILE A 522 -5.40 -27.60 -21.26
C ILE A 522 -5.05 -26.54 -22.31
N GLN A 523 -5.29 -26.88 -23.58
CA GLN A 523 -5.06 -26.00 -24.72
C GLN A 523 -5.62 -24.58 -24.44
N ASN A 524 -4.75 -23.56 -24.55
CA ASN A 524 -5.10 -22.20 -24.17
C ASN A 524 -6.25 -21.63 -25.02
N SER A 525 -7.41 -21.44 -24.41
CA SER A 525 -8.41 -20.54 -24.91
C SER A 525 -8.03 -19.09 -24.60
N PHE A 526 -8.31 -18.15 -25.52
CA PHE A 526 -8.14 -16.71 -25.30
C PHE A 526 -8.84 -16.21 -24.03
N PHE A 527 -9.89 -16.92 -23.58
CA PHE A 527 -10.66 -16.65 -22.36
C PHE A 527 -10.90 -17.94 -21.58
N SER A 528 -10.64 -17.91 -20.27
CA SER A 528 -10.87 -19.03 -19.35
C SER A 528 -11.68 -18.58 -18.13
N LEU A 529 -12.82 -19.21 -17.92
CA LEU A 529 -13.62 -18.99 -16.71
C LEU A 529 -12.88 -19.39 -15.44
N ASN A 530 -12.05 -20.44 -15.50
CA ASN A 530 -11.26 -20.87 -14.34
C ASN A 530 -10.32 -19.75 -13.85
N ARG A 531 -9.65 -19.05 -14.76
CA ARG A 531 -8.78 -17.91 -14.42
C ARG A 531 -9.57 -16.74 -13.79
N VAL A 532 -10.77 -16.46 -14.30
CA VAL A 532 -11.67 -15.45 -13.71
C VAL A 532 -12.08 -15.85 -12.29
N PHE A 533 -12.51 -17.10 -12.10
CA PHE A 533 -12.90 -17.60 -10.79
C PHE A 533 -11.72 -17.66 -9.81
N ALA A 534 -10.52 -18.03 -10.25
CA ALA A 534 -9.32 -18.04 -9.44
C ALA A 534 -9.01 -16.65 -8.86
N TYR A 535 -9.03 -15.60 -9.70
CA TYR A 535 -8.87 -14.23 -9.22
C TYR A 535 -10.01 -13.78 -8.32
N SER A 536 -11.25 -14.13 -8.67
CA SER A 536 -12.41 -13.77 -7.86
C SER A 536 -12.38 -14.44 -6.48
N PHE A 537 -12.02 -15.70 -6.42
CA PHE A 537 -11.91 -16.44 -5.16
C PHE A 537 -10.76 -15.89 -4.28
N LYS A 538 -9.61 -15.61 -4.88
CA LYS A 538 -8.47 -14.96 -4.22
C LYS A 538 -8.89 -13.62 -3.60
N GLU A 539 -9.53 -12.77 -4.37
CA GLU A 539 -9.96 -11.44 -3.92
C GLU A 539 -11.03 -11.52 -2.83
N ALA A 540 -11.94 -12.50 -2.93
CA ALA A 540 -12.94 -12.76 -1.89
C ALA A 540 -12.29 -13.18 -0.57
N LEU A 541 -11.28 -14.07 -0.60
CA LEU A 541 -10.53 -14.48 0.59
C LEU A 541 -9.79 -13.30 1.24
N GLU A 542 -9.10 -12.48 0.45
CA GLU A 542 -8.43 -11.28 0.96
C GLU A 542 -9.41 -10.32 1.64
N LEU A 543 -10.58 -10.09 1.02
CA LEU A 543 -11.61 -9.21 1.57
C LEU A 543 -12.20 -9.76 2.88
N LEU A 544 -12.47 -11.06 2.94
CA LEU A 544 -13.03 -11.72 4.14
C LEU A 544 -12.02 -11.76 5.31
N ARG A 545 -10.72 -11.87 5.01
CA ARG A 545 -9.65 -11.88 6.01
C ARG A 545 -9.28 -10.47 6.48
N ASP A 546 -9.53 -9.43 5.69
CA ASP A 546 -9.35 -8.03 6.08
C ASP A 546 -10.60 -7.50 6.80
N ARG A 547 -10.64 -7.68 8.13
CA ARG A 547 -11.78 -7.27 8.97
C ARG A 547 -12.10 -5.77 8.85
N VAL A 548 -11.08 -4.93 8.68
CA VAL A 548 -11.27 -3.47 8.59
C VAL A 548 -11.98 -3.09 7.30
N ARG A 549 -11.52 -3.61 6.15
CA ARG A 549 -12.16 -3.37 4.86
C ARG A 549 -13.58 -3.91 4.82
N LEU A 550 -13.79 -5.13 5.33
CA LEU A 550 -15.11 -5.75 5.35
C LEU A 550 -16.09 -4.96 6.22
N THR A 551 -15.68 -4.55 7.42
CA THR A 551 -16.50 -3.73 8.31
C THR A 551 -16.84 -2.39 7.68
N PHE A 552 -15.86 -1.72 7.06
CA PHE A 552 -16.09 -0.45 6.36
C PHE A 552 -17.02 -0.60 5.14
N ALA A 553 -16.87 -1.68 4.38
CA ALA A 553 -17.74 -1.98 3.24
C ALA A 553 -19.21 -2.16 3.64
N LEU A 554 -19.48 -2.86 4.74
CA LEU A 554 -20.85 -3.20 5.18
C LEU A 554 -21.49 -2.13 6.07
N PHE A 555 -20.78 -1.70 7.11
CA PHE A 555 -21.31 -0.78 8.12
C PHE A 555 -20.97 0.68 7.86
N GLY A 556 -19.85 0.97 7.18
CA GLY A 556 -19.45 2.33 6.85
C GLY A 556 -20.49 3.06 6.01
N THR A 557 -21.10 2.37 5.04
CA THR A 557 -22.20 2.89 4.21
C THR A 557 -23.43 3.25 5.05
N ILE A 558 -23.82 2.40 6.00
CA ILE A 558 -24.99 2.58 6.87
C ILE A 558 -24.74 3.76 7.82
N ILE A 559 -23.57 3.84 8.44
CA ILE A 559 -23.19 4.94 9.33
C ILE A 559 -23.20 6.27 8.57
N LEU A 560 -22.59 6.31 7.37
CA LEU A 560 -22.60 7.50 6.55
C LEU A 560 -24.02 7.89 6.12
N MET A 561 -24.88 6.93 5.80
CA MET A 561 -26.28 7.20 5.48
C MET A 561 -27.03 7.78 6.68
N ALA A 562 -26.76 7.31 7.89
CA ALA A 562 -27.34 7.89 9.11
C ALA A 562 -26.90 9.35 9.30
N VAL A 563 -25.58 9.60 9.20
CA VAL A 563 -25.01 10.94 9.39
C VAL A 563 -25.53 11.93 8.34
N ILE A 564 -25.50 11.53 7.07
CA ILE A 564 -25.90 12.41 5.96
C ILE A 564 -27.44 12.58 5.92
N GLY A 565 -28.18 11.49 6.13
CA GLY A 565 -29.65 11.51 6.07
C GLY A 565 -30.31 12.34 7.17
N TYR A 566 -29.75 12.32 8.40
CA TYR A 566 -30.18 13.23 9.48
C TYR A 566 -29.52 14.60 9.42
N GLY A 567 -28.30 14.70 8.87
CA GLY A 567 -27.53 15.95 8.82
C GLY A 567 -27.98 16.93 7.72
N ILE A 568 -28.54 16.43 6.62
CA ILE A 568 -28.98 17.27 5.51
C ILE A 568 -30.50 17.36 5.50
N SER A 569 -31.05 18.44 6.02
CA SER A 569 -32.47 18.78 5.90
C SER A 569 -32.62 20.10 5.15
N PHE A 570 -33.47 20.10 4.13
CA PHE A 570 -33.95 21.33 3.45
C PHE A 570 -35.32 21.77 3.97
N ASP A 571 -35.81 21.10 5.01
CA ASP A 571 -37.10 21.48 5.61
C ASP A 571 -36.95 22.85 6.29
N VAL A 572 -37.81 23.75 5.92
CA VAL A 572 -37.86 25.13 6.45
C VAL A 572 -39.00 25.17 7.46
N GLU A 573 -38.76 24.57 8.63
CA GLU A 573 -39.71 24.55 9.77
C GLU A 573 -39.02 25.15 11.00
N ASN A 574 -39.81 25.45 12.03
CA ASN A 574 -39.31 25.99 13.30
C ASN A 574 -38.54 27.31 13.15
N LEU A 575 -39.01 28.19 12.26
CA LEU A 575 -38.37 29.47 12.03
C LEU A 575 -38.56 30.38 13.26
N SER A 576 -37.45 30.74 13.90
CA SER A 576 -37.47 31.67 15.03
C SER A 576 -37.85 33.06 14.51
N PHE A 577 -38.95 33.61 15.02
CA PHE A 577 -39.36 34.98 14.71
C PHE A 577 -39.57 35.80 15.98
N ALA A 578 -39.45 37.11 15.84
CA ALA A 578 -39.81 38.08 16.89
C ALA A 578 -40.54 39.27 16.26
N VAL A 579 -41.34 39.94 17.06
CA VAL A 579 -42.13 41.06 16.62
C VAL A 579 -41.69 42.34 17.33
N LEU A 580 -41.52 43.43 16.57
CA LEU A 580 -41.45 44.79 17.08
C LEU A 580 -42.81 45.41 16.90
N ASP A 581 -43.67 45.29 17.94
CA ASP A 581 -45.01 45.85 17.94
C ASP A 581 -45.00 47.29 18.49
N GLN A 582 -45.15 48.28 17.59
CA GLN A 582 -45.21 49.65 17.96
C GLN A 582 -46.65 50.14 18.17
N ASP A 583 -47.65 49.33 17.83
CA ASP A 583 -49.09 49.68 17.95
C ASP A 583 -49.69 49.23 19.28
N LYS A 584 -49.32 47.99 19.73
CA LYS A 584 -49.80 47.39 20.97
C LYS A 584 -51.34 47.33 21.10
N SER A 585 -52.04 47.29 19.98
CA SER A 585 -53.47 47.16 19.93
C SER A 585 -53.97 45.75 19.97
N PRO A 586 -55.26 45.47 20.26
CA PRO A 586 -55.86 44.15 20.12
C PRO A 586 -55.75 43.57 18.70
N THR A 587 -55.70 44.42 17.67
CA THR A 587 -55.58 44.04 16.27
C THR A 587 -54.16 43.58 15.96
N SER A 588 -53.14 44.29 16.47
CA SER A 588 -51.73 43.85 16.31
C SER A 588 -51.48 42.54 17.04
N GLN A 589 -52.02 42.36 18.23
CA GLN A 589 -51.92 41.14 19.00
C GLN A 589 -52.60 39.92 18.29
N ASN A 590 -53.76 40.17 17.66
CA ASN A 590 -54.44 39.12 16.86
C ASN A 590 -53.61 38.74 15.65
N TYR A 591 -52.94 39.70 14.96
CA TYR A 591 -52.03 39.42 13.86
C TYR A 591 -50.84 38.59 14.31
N ILE A 592 -50.23 38.90 15.46
CA ILE A 592 -49.12 38.17 16.05
C ILE A 592 -49.54 36.71 16.37
N GLN A 593 -50.72 36.54 16.99
CA GLN A 593 -51.25 35.21 17.31
C GLN A 593 -51.52 34.38 16.06
N ASN A 594 -51.91 34.96 14.95
CA ASN A 594 -52.08 34.28 13.70
C ASN A 594 -50.76 33.75 13.15
N ILE A 595 -49.65 34.48 13.32
CA ILE A 595 -48.29 34.02 12.94
C ILE A 595 -47.82 32.91 13.89
N SER A 596 -48.00 33.12 15.21
CA SER A 596 -47.60 32.16 16.25
C SER A 596 -48.35 30.82 16.13
N GLY A 597 -49.60 30.85 15.65
CA GLY A 597 -50.40 29.64 15.39
C GLY A 597 -49.95 28.84 14.15
N SER A 598 -49.01 29.34 13.37
CA SER A 598 -48.49 28.61 12.22
C SER A 598 -47.45 27.60 12.63
N ARG A 599 -47.50 26.38 12.06
CA ARG A 599 -46.50 25.31 12.27
C ARG A 599 -45.08 25.64 11.82
N TYR A 600 -44.93 26.71 11.04
CA TYR A 600 -43.62 27.06 10.45
C TYR A 600 -42.81 27.99 11.34
N PHE A 601 -43.48 28.72 12.29
CA PHE A 601 -42.89 29.79 13.05
C PHE A 601 -42.89 29.51 14.57
N ILE A 602 -41.76 29.81 15.21
CA ILE A 602 -41.62 29.75 16.67
C ILE A 602 -41.38 31.17 17.18
N GLU A 603 -42.33 31.69 17.99
CA GLU A 603 -42.22 33.00 18.59
C GLU A 603 -41.08 33.07 19.62
N LYS A 604 -40.33 34.16 19.56
CA LYS A 604 -39.31 34.56 20.53
C LYS A 604 -39.73 35.86 21.23
N ASP A 605 -38.97 36.23 22.28
CA ASP A 605 -39.26 37.42 23.06
C ASP A 605 -39.43 38.66 22.17
N GLU A 606 -40.45 39.48 22.48
CA GLU A 606 -40.80 40.66 21.78
C GLU A 606 -39.63 41.66 21.70
N LEU A 607 -39.51 42.35 20.58
CA LEU A 607 -38.44 43.32 20.35
C LEU A 607 -38.83 44.69 20.87
N SER A 608 -37.91 45.36 21.55
CA SER A 608 -38.13 46.72 22.08
C SER A 608 -37.63 47.81 21.13
N SER A 609 -36.74 47.48 20.23
CA SER A 609 -36.14 48.49 19.31
C SER A 609 -35.55 47.86 18.03
N PHE A 610 -35.32 48.71 17.02
CA PHE A 610 -34.62 48.30 15.79
C PHE A 610 -33.17 47.85 16.05
N SER A 611 -32.53 48.40 17.08
CA SER A 611 -31.18 47.98 17.45
C SER A 611 -31.16 46.58 17.98
N GLU A 612 -32.15 46.19 18.77
CA GLU A 612 -32.31 44.84 19.28
C GLU A 612 -32.65 43.84 18.16
N LEU A 613 -33.50 44.29 17.20
CA LEU A 613 -33.82 43.52 15.99
C LEU A 613 -32.53 43.15 15.23
N ASP A 614 -31.70 44.18 14.95
CA ASP A 614 -30.45 43.97 14.20
C ASP A 614 -29.46 43.08 14.97
N GLU A 615 -29.35 43.23 16.28
CA GLU A 615 -28.50 42.40 17.14
C GLU A 615 -28.97 40.94 17.17
N LYS A 616 -30.28 40.69 17.36
CA LYS A 616 -30.84 39.35 17.41
C LYS A 616 -30.78 38.66 16.04
N MET A 617 -30.92 39.38 14.92
CA MET A 617 -30.74 38.87 13.58
C MET A 617 -29.26 38.54 13.30
N LYS A 618 -28.32 39.46 13.59
CA LYS A 618 -26.87 39.26 13.45
C LYS A 618 -26.37 38.07 14.28
N SER A 619 -26.91 37.86 15.47
CA SER A 619 -26.57 36.74 16.33
C SER A 619 -27.24 35.42 15.94
N GLY A 620 -28.11 35.40 14.92
CA GLY A 620 -28.87 34.22 14.47
C GLY A 620 -29.92 33.71 15.45
N LYS A 621 -30.28 34.51 16.48
CA LYS A 621 -31.32 34.15 17.45
C LYS A 621 -32.72 34.16 16.84
N ILE A 622 -32.93 35.02 15.84
CA ILE A 622 -34.15 35.10 15.05
C ILE A 622 -33.81 35.07 13.54
N SER A 623 -34.63 34.41 12.77
CA SER A 623 -34.53 34.32 11.32
C SER A 623 -35.47 35.30 10.59
N VAL A 624 -36.52 35.73 11.27
CA VAL A 624 -37.55 36.62 10.76
C VAL A 624 -37.94 37.65 11.82
N ALA A 625 -38.09 38.89 11.42
CA ALA A 625 -38.64 39.91 12.32
C ALA A 625 -39.79 40.64 11.63
N PHE A 626 -40.91 40.74 12.33
CA PHE A 626 -42.07 41.52 11.88
C PHE A 626 -42.06 42.88 12.61
N VAL A 627 -42.26 43.94 11.89
CA VAL A 627 -42.36 45.28 12.43
C VAL A 627 -43.75 45.83 12.13
N ILE A 628 -44.54 46.00 13.17
CA ILE A 628 -45.91 46.53 13.09
C ILE A 628 -45.83 48.03 13.40
N PRO A 629 -46.25 48.90 12.48
CA PRO A 629 -46.18 50.35 12.66
C PRO A 629 -47.17 50.84 13.72
N PRO A 630 -46.93 52.08 14.30
CA PRO A 630 -47.86 52.68 15.24
C PRO A 630 -49.21 53.04 14.56
N ASP A 631 -50.30 52.99 15.32
CA ASP A 631 -51.68 53.19 14.84
C ASP A 631 -52.19 52.17 13.79
N PHE A 632 -51.50 50.99 13.66
CA PHE A 632 -51.87 49.91 12.72
C PHE A 632 -53.36 49.52 12.87
N GLY A 633 -53.81 49.22 14.08
CA GLY A 633 -55.18 48.76 14.33
C GLY A 633 -56.20 49.85 14.04
N ARG A 634 -55.87 51.09 14.33
CA ARG A 634 -56.75 52.25 14.11
C ARG A 634 -56.95 52.56 12.60
N ASN A 635 -55.85 52.49 11.85
CA ASN A 635 -55.83 52.77 10.43
C ASN A 635 -56.49 51.60 9.63
N LEU A 636 -56.26 50.35 10.03
CA LEU A 636 -56.94 49.23 9.43
C LEU A 636 -58.51 49.30 9.62
N ALA A 637 -58.96 49.71 10.82
CA ALA A 637 -60.40 49.92 11.09
C ALA A 637 -61.01 51.04 10.23
N LYS A 638 -60.18 52.01 9.77
CA LYS A 638 -60.60 53.11 8.88
C LYS A 638 -60.46 52.82 7.39
N ASN A 639 -60.14 51.59 7.02
CA ASN A 639 -59.85 51.16 5.64
C ASN A 639 -58.71 51.95 4.98
N HIS A 640 -57.70 52.39 5.79
CA HIS A 640 -56.50 52.93 5.23
C HIS A 640 -55.50 51.84 4.92
N GLN A 641 -54.71 52.03 3.87
CA GLN A 641 -53.67 51.06 3.50
C GLN A 641 -52.50 51.21 4.48
N GLU A 642 -52.07 50.06 5.08
CA GLU A 642 -50.95 49.99 6.01
C GLU A 642 -49.92 49.01 5.51
N GLU A 643 -48.65 49.25 5.85
CA GLU A 643 -47.53 48.38 5.47
C GLU A 643 -46.90 47.75 6.72
N ILE A 644 -46.80 46.45 6.75
CA ILE A 644 -46.02 45.72 7.75
C ILE A 644 -44.66 45.38 7.11
N ALA A 645 -43.58 45.83 7.76
CA ALA A 645 -42.25 45.47 7.31
C ALA A 645 -41.83 44.10 7.86
N VAL A 646 -41.32 43.24 7.00
CA VAL A 646 -40.79 41.92 7.38
C VAL A 646 -39.31 41.80 6.97
N TRP A 647 -38.47 41.61 7.97
CA TRP A 647 -37.05 41.44 7.79
C TRP A 647 -36.75 39.95 7.82
N VAL A 648 -36.08 39.44 6.78
CA VAL A 648 -35.72 38.00 6.63
C VAL A 648 -34.22 37.90 6.52
N ASP A 649 -33.63 36.94 7.21
CA ASP A 649 -32.23 36.60 7.08
C ASP A 649 -31.97 36.03 5.67
N GLY A 650 -31.29 36.82 4.83
CA GLY A 650 -30.95 36.50 3.45
C GLY A 650 -29.65 35.72 3.26
N THR A 651 -28.98 35.32 4.34
CA THR A 651 -27.70 34.62 4.28
C THR A 651 -27.83 33.31 3.49
N PHE A 652 -28.99 32.65 3.58
CA PHE A 652 -29.33 31.46 2.80
C PHE A 652 -30.47 31.77 1.81
N PRO A 653 -30.18 32.07 0.53
CA PRO A 653 -31.17 32.60 -0.43
C PRO A 653 -32.41 31.69 -0.58
N PHE A 654 -32.21 30.38 -0.73
CA PHE A 654 -33.32 29.43 -0.87
C PHE A 654 -34.25 29.44 0.37
N ARG A 655 -33.66 29.49 1.57
CA ARG A 655 -34.42 29.56 2.82
C ARG A 655 -35.18 30.89 2.93
N ALA A 656 -34.56 31.99 2.55
CA ALA A 656 -35.17 33.33 2.56
C ALA A 656 -36.37 33.43 1.58
N GLU A 657 -36.25 32.84 0.39
CA GLU A 657 -37.34 32.80 -0.59
C GLU A 657 -38.55 31.97 -0.08
N THR A 658 -38.27 30.82 0.54
CA THR A 658 -39.31 29.98 1.16
C THR A 658 -40.03 30.75 2.30
N ILE A 659 -39.29 31.43 3.17
CA ILE A 659 -39.82 32.26 4.24
C ILE A 659 -40.72 33.37 3.67
N ASN A 660 -40.28 34.05 2.62
CA ASN A 660 -41.07 35.07 1.92
C ASN A 660 -42.42 34.51 1.42
N GLY A 661 -42.41 33.29 0.87
CA GLY A 661 -43.64 32.57 0.49
C GLY A 661 -44.58 32.30 1.69
N TYR A 662 -44.05 31.83 2.81
CA TYR A 662 -44.83 31.59 4.02
C TYR A 662 -45.42 32.85 4.60
N VAL A 663 -44.62 33.92 4.69
CA VAL A 663 -45.06 35.23 5.19
C VAL A 663 -46.20 35.79 4.35
N LYS A 664 -46.06 35.77 3.01
CA LYS A 664 -47.13 36.23 2.10
C LYS A 664 -48.42 35.42 2.25
N GLY A 665 -48.31 34.10 2.37
CA GLY A 665 -49.45 33.22 2.56
C GLY A 665 -50.19 33.46 3.88
N LEU A 666 -49.47 33.62 4.99
CA LEU A 666 -50.03 33.94 6.29
C LEU A 666 -50.71 35.32 6.30
N HIS A 667 -50.03 36.31 5.75
CA HIS A 667 -50.57 37.66 5.65
C HIS A 667 -51.90 37.69 4.84
N TYR A 668 -51.91 37.03 3.68
CA TYR A 668 -53.10 36.92 2.86
C TYR A 668 -54.26 36.21 3.61
N THR A 669 -53.97 35.13 4.31
CA THR A 669 -54.97 34.42 5.13
C THR A 669 -55.54 35.30 6.25
N TYR A 670 -54.66 36.03 6.94
CA TYR A 670 -55.09 36.96 7.98
C TYR A 670 -56.02 38.05 7.45
N ILE A 671 -55.64 38.73 6.35
CA ILE A 671 -56.47 39.80 5.76
C ILE A 671 -57.82 39.27 5.28
N SER A 672 -57.84 38.08 4.65
CA SER A 672 -59.09 37.45 4.22
C SER A 672 -60.02 37.15 5.40
N ASN A 673 -59.48 36.60 6.53
CA ASN A 673 -60.28 36.34 7.73
C ASN A 673 -60.72 37.67 8.40
N TYR A 674 -59.86 38.65 8.49
CA TYR A 674 -60.22 39.98 9.05
C TYR A 674 -61.35 40.67 8.26
N ALA A 675 -61.28 40.67 6.92
CA ALA A 675 -62.33 41.21 6.06
C ALA A 675 -63.69 40.53 6.25
N LYS A 676 -63.69 39.20 6.46
CA LYS A 676 -64.88 38.44 6.72
C LYS A 676 -65.49 38.72 8.10
N GLU A 677 -64.65 38.75 9.15
CA GLU A 677 -65.07 38.92 10.53
C GLU A 677 -65.44 40.38 10.91
N SER A 678 -64.63 41.33 10.46
CA SER A 678 -64.77 42.72 10.86
C SER A 678 -65.63 43.59 9.90
N LEU A 679 -65.58 43.25 8.60
CA LEU A 679 -66.25 44.07 7.58
C LEU A 679 -67.44 43.38 6.91
N GLY A 680 -67.67 42.10 7.23
CA GLY A 680 -68.78 41.31 6.62
C GLY A 680 -68.62 41.11 5.11
N ILE A 681 -67.41 41.43 4.57
CA ILE A 681 -67.15 41.36 3.16
C ILE A 681 -66.57 39.90 2.88
N GLU A 682 -67.35 39.08 2.25
CA GLU A 682 -66.80 37.85 1.66
C GLU A 682 -66.03 38.25 0.38
N SER A 683 -64.71 38.10 0.42
CA SER A 683 -63.92 38.23 -0.81
C SER A 683 -64.39 37.16 -1.80
N LYS A 684 -65.18 37.56 -2.79
CA LYS A 684 -65.49 36.73 -3.94
C LYS A 684 -64.22 36.57 -4.74
N GLN A 685 -63.50 35.49 -4.49
CA GLN A 685 -62.43 35.04 -5.38
C GLN A 685 -63.11 34.33 -6.57
N ASP A 686 -63.09 34.97 -7.72
CA ASP A 686 -63.56 34.35 -8.97
C ASP A 686 -62.74 33.14 -9.40
N ILE A 687 -61.51 32.96 -8.82
CA ILE A 687 -60.62 31.81 -9.05
C ILE A 687 -60.06 31.35 -7.71
N ASN A 688 -60.41 30.11 -7.30
CA ASN A 688 -59.83 29.48 -6.12
C ASN A 688 -58.69 28.51 -6.55
N ILE A 689 -57.43 28.86 -6.25
CA ILE A 689 -56.26 28.05 -6.56
C ILE A 689 -56.05 27.04 -5.45
N ILE A 690 -56.38 25.77 -5.66
CA ILE A 690 -56.10 24.68 -4.72
C ILE A 690 -54.78 23.99 -5.19
N VAL A 691 -53.70 24.26 -4.50
CA VAL A 691 -52.44 23.60 -4.74
C VAL A 691 -52.47 22.21 -4.12
N ARG A 692 -52.36 21.17 -4.95
CA ARG A 692 -52.23 19.76 -4.50
C ARG A 692 -50.87 19.23 -4.84
N TYR A 693 -50.13 18.91 -3.80
CA TYR A 693 -48.82 18.27 -3.97
C TYR A 693 -48.98 16.77 -4.21
N ARG A 694 -48.34 16.28 -5.27
CA ARG A 694 -48.37 14.86 -5.66
C ARG A 694 -47.02 14.25 -5.29
N TYR A 695 -47.00 13.00 -4.81
CA TYR A 695 -45.83 12.21 -4.44
C TYR A 695 -45.19 12.48 -3.06
N ASN A 696 -44.94 13.70 -2.64
CA ASN A 696 -44.44 14.08 -1.30
C ASN A 696 -45.40 15.14 -0.70
N GLN A 697 -46.53 14.69 -0.19
CA GLN A 697 -47.58 15.59 0.30
C GLN A 697 -47.16 16.33 1.56
N ASP A 698 -46.31 15.72 2.37
CA ASP A 698 -45.82 16.28 3.64
C ASP A 698 -44.61 17.23 3.45
N PHE A 699 -44.11 17.38 2.24
CA PHE A 699 -42.88 18.16 1.92
C PHE A 699 -41.65 17.77 2.72
N LYS A 700 -41.52 16.54 3.16
CA LYS A 700 -40.36 16.08 3.93
C LYS A 700 -39.14 15.90 3.02
N SER A 701 -38.07 16.60 3.33
CA SER A 701 -36.77 16.50 2.61
C SER A 701 -36.23 15.09 2.61
N ILE A 702 -36.46 14.34 3.69
CA ILE A 702 -35.95 12.98 3.87
C ILE A 702 -36.41 12.02 2.76
N TYR A 703 -37.63 12.19 2.22
CA TYR A 703 -38.16 11.36 1.14
C TYR A 703 -37.49 11.59 -0.21
N SER A 704 -36.84 12.74 -0.39
CA SER A 704 -36.06 13.05 -1.60
C SER A 704 -34.56 12.79 -1.41
N MET A 705 -34.04 13.08 -0.20
CA MET A 705 -32.60 13.03 0.09
C MET A 705 -32.11 11.61 0.33
N VAL A 706 -32.86 10.79 1.08
CA VAL A 706 -32.42 9.41 1.41
C VAL A 706 -32.21 8.56 0.14
N PRO A 707 -33.11 8.53 -0.85
CA PRO A 707 -32.85 7.84 -2.12
C PRO A 707 -31.66 8.39 -2.91
N ALA A 708 -31.37 9.68 -2.81
CA ALA A 708 -30.22 10.30 -3.48
C ALA A 708 -28.89 10.01 -2.75
N VAL A 709 -28.91 10.03 -1.42
CA VAL A 709 -27.75 9.64 -0.59
C VAL A 709 -27.38 8.18 -0.83
N LEU A 710 -28.37 7.30 -0.99
CA LEU A 710 -28.16 5.91 -1.37
C LEU A 710 -27.32 5.80 -2.65
N ALA A 711 -27.65 6.60 -3.67
CA ALA A 711 -26.88 6.67 -4.92
C ALA A 711 -25.44 7.18 -4.68
N MET A 712 -25.27 8.21 -3.86
CA MET A 712 -23.97 8.78 -3.54
C MET A 712 -23.07 7.78 -2.81
N LEU A 713 -23.60 7.02 -1.87
CA LEU A 713 -22.81 6.03 -1.11
C LEU A 713 -22.42 4.83 -1.97
N LEU A 714 -23.30 4.41 -2.89
CA LEU A 714 -23.03 3.30 -3.80
C LEU A 714 -22.06 3.64 -4.95
N ILE A 715 -21.77 4.92 -5.24
CA ILE A 715 -20.63 5.24 -6.11
C ILE A 715 -19.33 5.33 -5.32
N PHE A 716 -19.36 5.91 -4.14
CA PHE A 716 -18.19 6.26 -3.37
C PHE A 716 -17.47 5.03 -2.81
N ILE A 717 -18.17 4.22 -1.98
CA ILE A 717 -17.54 3.11 -1.27
C ILE A 717 -17.09 1.98 -2.22
N PRO A 718 -17.92 1.48 -3.16
CA PRO A 718 -17.49 0.42 -4.07
C PRO A 718 -16.32 0.82 -4.96
N ALA A 719 -16.32 2.05 -5.51
CA ALA A 719 -15.24 2.52 -6.35
C ALA A 719 -13.90 2.59 -5.60
N ILE A 720 -13.90 3.10 -4.36
CA ILE A 720 -12.69 3.15 -3.51
C ILE A 720 -12.18 1.74 -3.20
N LEU A 721 -13.04 0.83 -2.76
CA LEU A 721 -12.64 -0.53 -2.39
C LEU A 721 -11.94 -1.25 -3.55
N VAL A 722 -12.52 -1.15 -4.75
CA VAL A 722 -11.93 -1.76 -5.95
C VAL A 722 -10.64 -1.05 -6.35
N ALA A 723 -10.58 0.27 -6.30
CA ALA A 723 -9.36 1.00 -6.63
C ALA A 723 -8.21 0.64 -5.68
N LEU A 724 -8.47 0.55 -4.38
CA LEU A 724 -7.48 0.16 -3.37
C LEU A 724 -6.98 -1.27 -3.58
N SER A 725 -7.83 -2.22 -4.00
CA SER A 725 -7.43 -3.61 -4.20
C SER A 725 -6.38 -3.77 -5.30
N VAL A 726 -6.54 -3.05 -6.41
CA VAL A 726 -5.57 -3.08 -7.52
C VAL A 726 -4.28 -2.36 -7.14
N VAL A 727 -4.39 -1.20 -6.49
CA VAL A 727 -3.20 -0.40 -6.13
C VAL A 727 -2.39 -1.06 -5.02
N ARG A 728 -3.03 -1.78 -4.10
CA ARG A 728 -2.32 -2.60 -3.10
C ARG A 728 -1.40 -3.64 -3.76
N GLU A 729 -1.86 -4.32 -4.82
CA GLU A 729 -1.00 -5.27 -5.56
C GLU A 729 0.18 -4.56 -6.25
N LYS A 730 -0.03 -3.33 -6.75
CA LYS A 730 1.07 -2.53 -7.31
C LYS A 730 2.11 -2.17 -6.25
N GLU A 731 1.69 -1.73 -5.08
CA GLU A 731 2.60 -1.38 -3.97
C GLU A 731 3.36 -2.59 -3.40
N LEU A 732 2.68 -3.72 -3.24
CA LEU A 732 3.29 -4.96 -2.75
C LEU A 732 4.16 -5.65 -3.81
N GLY A 733 4.03 -5.27 -5.08
CA GLY A 733 4.74 -5.87 -6.20
C GLY A 733 4.11 -7.18 -6.71
N SER A 734 3.02 -7.67 -6.10
CA SER A 734 2.32 -8.89 -6.55
C SER A 734 1.60 -8.74 -7.89
N ILE A 735 1.44 -7.51 -8.40
CA ILE A 735 0.95 -7.24 -9.76
C ILE A 735 1.82 -7.90 -10.85
N THR A 736 3.10 -8.18 -10.56
CA THR A 736 3.99 -8.89 -11.48
C THR A 736 3.48 -10.29 -11.83
N ASN A 737 2.70 -10.92 -10.96
CA ASN A 737 2.07 -12.21 -11.22
C ASN A 737 1.06 -12.14 -12.37
N PHE A 738 0.27 -11.05 -12.41
CA PHE A 738 -0.62 -10.80 -13.55
C PHE A 738 0.17 -10.64 -14.86
N TYR A 739 1.34 -9.99 -14.80
CA TYR A 739 2.16 -9.80 -16.00
C TYR A 739 2.83 -11.10 -16.47
N ALA A 740 3.29 -11.93 -15.52
CA ALA A 740 4.04 -13.18 -15.79
C ALA A 740 3.14 -14.40 -16.09
N THR A 741 1.82 -14.29 -15.93
CA THR A 741 0.88 -15.39 -16.18
C THR A 741 0.07 -15.17 -17.47
N PRO A 742 -0.49 -16.24 -18.10
CA PRO A 742 -1.25 -16.13 -19.34
C PRO A 742 -2.63 -15.44 -19.22
N VAL A 743 -2.92 -14.82 -18.07
CA VAL A 743 -4.18 -14.12 -17.80
C VAL A 743 -4.34 -12.88 -18.67
N THR A 744 -5.52 -12.72 -19.27
CA THR A 744 -5.85 -11.52 -20.06
C THR A 744 -6.23 -10.34 -19.16
N ARG A 745 -6.16 -9.10 -19.70
CA ARG A 745 -6.59 -7.88 -18.97
C ARG A 745 -8.07 -7.96 -18.58
N PHE A 746 -8.88 -8.55 -19.44
CA PHE A 746 -10.31 -8.72 -19.22
C PHE A 746 -10.59 -9.68 -18.05
N GLU A 747 -9.92 -10.85 -18.03
CA GLU A 747 -10.07 -11.85 -16.97
C GLU A 747 -9.64 -11.31 -15.61
N PHE A 748 -8.53 -10.57 -15.58
CA PHE A 748 -8.02 -9.93 -14.35
C PHE A 748 -9.02 -8.92 -13.79
N LEU A 749 -9.49 -7.99 -14.63
CA LEU A 749 -10.39 -6.92 -14.19
C LEU A 749 -11.73 -7.47 -13.70
N ILE A 750 -12.33 -8.40 -14.45
CA ILE A 750 -13.63 -8.98 -14.08
C ILE A 750 -13.52 -9.89 -12.86
N GLY A 751 -12.45 -10.68 -12.77
CA GLY A 751 -12.17 -11.53 -11.61
C GLY A 751 -12.06 -10.70 -10.32
N LYS A 752 -11.37 -9.56 -10.37
CA LYS A 752 -11.29 -8.64 -9.24
C LYS A 752 -12.61 -7.96 -8.91
N GLN A 753 -13.43 -7.66 -9.89
CA GLN A 753 -14.66 -6.90 -9.72
C GLN A 753 -15.78 -7.70 -9.04
N ILE A 754 -15.90 -8.99 -9.33
CA ILE A 754 -17.01 -9.86 -8.89
C ILE A 754 -17.23 -9.81 -7.35
N PRO A 755 -16.25 -10.02 -6.47
CA PRO A 755 -16.48 -9.99 -5.02
C PRO A 755 -16.97 -8.63 -4.52
N TYR A 756 -16.50 -7.54 -5.11
CA TYR A 756 -16.91 -6.19 -4.72
C TYR A 756 -18.33 -5.87 -5.17
N ILE A 757 -18.79 -6.42 -6.32
CA ILE A 757 -20.19 -6.33 -6.72
C ILE A 757 -21.08 -7.02 -5.67
N PHE A 758 -20.70 -8.24 -5.24
CA PHE A 758 -21.47 -8.99 -4.24
C PHE A 758 -21.56 -8.24 -2.91
N ILE A 759 -20.44 -7.75 -2.37
CA ILE A 759 -20.47 -7.04 -1.09
C ILE A 759 -21.21 -5.71 -1.19
N SER A 760 -21.12 -5.02 -2.33
CA SER A 760 -21.86 -3.79 -2.59
C SER A 760 -23.37 -4.02 -2.70
N LEU A 761 -23.80 -5.17 -3.24
CA LEU A 761 -25.21 -5.57 -3.25
C LEU A 761 -25.72 -5.85 -1.83
N ILE A 762 -24.91 -6.47 -0.98
CA ILE A 762 -25.26 -6.67 0.45
C ILE A 762 -25.38 -5.31 1.14
N SER A 763 -24.44 -4.40 0.92
CA SER A 763 -24.48 -3.03 1.45
C SER A 763 -25.72 -2.27 0.95
N TYR A 764 -26.06 -2.40 -0.34
CA TYR A 764 -27.28 -1.85 -0.93
C TYR A 764 -28.53 -2.35 -0.23
N LEU A 765 -28.64 -3.66 0.04
CA LEU A 765 -29.78 -4.21 0.80
C LEU A 765 -29.84 -3.62 2.21
N GLY A 766 -28.71 -3.50 2.89
CA GLY A 766 -28.62 -2.84 4.19
C GLY A 766 -29.10 -1.39 4.15
N LEU A 767 -28.69 -0.62 3.14
CA LEU A 767 -29.10 0.77 2.93
C LEU A 767 -30.61 0.90 2.67
N ILE A 768 -31.21 -0.01 1.89
CA ILE A 768 -32.66 -0.02 1.66
C ILE A 768 -33.41 -0.32 2.96
N LEU A 769 -33.00 -1.35 3.70
CA LEU A 769 -33.60 -1.67 4.99
C LEU A 769 -33.52 -0.47 5.94
N PHE A 770 -32.39 0.20 5.98
CA PHE A 770 -32.19 1.41 6.78
C PHE A 770 -33.10 2.56 6.31
N ALA A 771 -33.24 2.76 5.01
CA ALA A 771 -34.14 3.78 4.42
C ALA A 771 -35.61 3.54 4.80
N ILE A 772 -36.06 2.28 4.71
CA ILE A 772 -37.48 1.93 4.98
C ILE A 772 -37.79 1.93 6.48
N PHE A 773 -36.95 1.25 7.31
CA PHE A 773 -37.28 1.04 8.71
C PHE A 773 -36.84 2.18 9.63
N ILE A 774 -35.71 2.81 9.38
CA ILE A 774 -35.18 3.88 10.24
C ILE A 774 -35.67 5.25 9.76
N PHE A 775 -35.50 5.55 8.47
CA PHE A 775 -35.95 6.82 7.89
C PHE A 775 -37.44 6.83 7.50
N GLN A 776 -38.09 5.68 7.54
CA GLN A 776 -39.53 5.52 7.19
C GLN A 776 -39.87 6.08 5.79
N VAL A 777 -38.92 5.97 4.86
CA VAL A 777 -39.15 6.37 3.47
C VAL A 777 -39.98 5.29 2.77
N PRO A 778 -41.18 5.61 2.25
CA PRO A 778 -42.05 4.60 1.64
C PRO A 778 -41.50 4.13 0.29
N LEU A 779 -41.39 2.83 0.10
CA LEU A 779 -41.07 2.24 -1.20
C LEU A 779 -42.39 1.98 -1.94
N LYS A 780 -42.75 2.87 -2.87
CA LYS A 780 -44.04 2.81 -3.61
C LYS A 780 -43.98 1.94 -4.86
N GLY A 781 -42.83 1.84 -5.50
CA GLY A 781 -42.58 1.09 -6.71
C GLY A 781 -42.01 -0.30 -6.48
N SER A 782 -41.65 -0.98 -7.58
CA SER A 782 -41.14 -2.35 -7.55
C SER A 782 -39.71 -2.43 -6.98
N PHE A 783 -39.53 -3.25 -5.96
CA PHE A 783 -38.19 -3.58 -5.42
C PHE A 783 -37.26 -4.21 -6.47
N PHE A 784 -37.82 -5.03 -7.38
CA PHE A 784 -37.05 -5.65 -8.45
C PHE A 784 -36.48 -4.61 -9.42
N THR A 785 -37.29 -3.61 -9.81
CA THR A 785 -36.87 -2.49 -10.65
C THR A 785 -35.68 -1.73 -10.05
N LEU A 786 -35.78 -1.43 -8.75
CA LEU A 786 -34.71 -0.74 -8.01
C LEU A 786 -33.44 -1.59 -7.93
N THR A 787 -33.57 -2.89 -7.64
CA THR A 787 -32.45 -3.82 -7.49
C THR A 787 -31.73 -4.04 -8.82
N PHE A 788 -32.48 -4.14 -9.94
CA PHE A 788 -31.87 -4.23 -11.27
C PHE A 788 -31.08 -2.96 -11.61
N GLY A 789 -31.63 -1.79 -11.32
CA GLY A 789 -30.92 -0.51 -11.48
C GLY A 789 -29.68 -0.41 -10.60
N ALA A 790 -29.78 -0.85 -9.36
CA ALA A 790 -28.66 -0.90 -8.42
C ALA A 790 -27.54 -1.84 -8.90
N PHE A 791 -27.90 -2.99 -9.46
CA PHE A 791 -26.93 -3.93 -10.03
C PHE A 791 -26.12 -3.30 -11.17
N LEU A 792 -26.80 -2.69 -12.16
CA LEU A 792 -26.14 -1.99 -13.27
C LEU A 792 -25.27 -0.82 -12.77
N TYR A 793 -25.78 -0.12 -11.77
CA TYR A 793 -25.07 1.02 -11.20
C TYR A 793 -23.81 0.58 -10.41
N ILE A 794 -23.92 -0.46 -9.57
CA ILE A 794 -22.77 -1.03 -8.84
C ILE A 794 -21.72 -1.57 -9.83
N PHE A 795 -22.15 -2.21 -10.90
CA PHE A 795 -21.24 -2.63 -11.95
C PHE A 795 -20.49 -1.44 -12.58
N CYS A 796 -21.21 -0.35 -12.87
CA CYS A 796 -20.61 0.89 -13.38
C CYS A 796 -19.62 1.50 -12.38
N THR A 797 -19.98 1.61 -11.10
CA THR A 797 -19.16 2.26 -10.07
C THR A 797 -17.91 1.47 -9.72
N THR A 798 -17.99 0.14 -9.67
CA THR A 798 -16.84 -0.73 -9.49
C THR A 798 -15.89 -0.67 -10.70
N THR A 799 -16.43 -0.58 -11.91
CA THR A 799 -15.63 -0.35 -13.13
C THR A 799 -14.91 1.00 -13.10
N LEU A 800 -15.58 2.05 -12.61
CA LEU A 800 -14.96 3.37 -12.43
C LEU A 800 -13.78 3.30 -11.43
N GLY A 801 -13.93 2.52 -10.35
CA GLY A 801 -12.83 2.25 -9.40
C GLY A 801 -11.63 1.57 -10.07
N LEU A 802 -11.87 0.57 -10.92
CA LEU A 802 -10.83 -0.09 -11.73
C LEU A 802 -10.11 0.91 -12.64
N PHE A 803 -10.87 1.78 -13.33
CA PHE A 803 -10.32 2.82 -14.18
C PHE A 803 -9.42 3.79 -13.40
N MET A 804 -9.89 4.28 -12.25
CA MET A 804 -9.10 5.18 -11.38
C MET A 804 -7.83 4.51 -10.84
N SER A 805 -7.87 3.22 -10.53
CA SER A 805 -6.71 2.45 -10.07
C SER A 805 -5.56 2.44 -11.08
N SER A 806 -5.85 2.61 -12.37
CA SER A 806 -4.84 2.58 -13.43
C SER A 806 -3.87 3.76 -13.36
N PHE A 807 -4.32 4.91 -12.85
CA PHE A 807 -3.50 6.13 -12.72
C PHE A 807 -2.77 6.22 -11.38
N ALA A 808 -3.24 5.54 -10.36
CA ALA A 808 -2.67 5.62 -9.01
C ALA A 808 -1.48 4.66 -8.85
N LYS A 809 -0.39 5.16 -8.24
CA LYS A 809 0.78 4.37 -7.85
C LYS A 809 0.74 3.96 -6.38
N THR A 810 0.06 4.74 -5.52
CA THR A 810 -0.04 4.49 -4.08
C THR A 810 -1.49 4.44 -3.63
N GLN A 811 -1.77 3.71 -2.54
CA GLN A 811 -3.12 3.60 -1.98
C GLN A 811 -3.69 4.96 -1.56
N ILE A 812 -2.85 5.87 -1.05
CA ILE A 812 -3.28 7.23 -0.66
C ILE A 812 -3.77 8.00 -1.88
N VAL A 813 -3.03 7.96 -2.99
CA VAL A 813 -3.42 8.63 -4.25
C VAL A 813 -4.69 8.00 -4.83
N ALA A 814 -4.83 6.67 -4.75
CA ALA A 814 -6.05 5.97 -5.19
C ALA A 814 -7.28 6.40 -4.37
N LEU A 815 -7.14 6.42 -3.04
CA LEU A 815 -8.22 6.85 -2.13
C LEU A 815 -8.66 8.29 -2.41
N ALA A 816 -7.71 9.24 -2.36
CA ALA A 816 -8.00 10.65 -2.55
C ALA A 816 -8.53 10.95 -3.97
N GLY A 817 -7.89 10.41 -5.00
CA GLY A 817 -8.29 10.62 -6.38
C GLY A 817 -9.68 10.05 -6.67
N THR A 818 -9.98 8.83 -6.22
CA THR A 818 -11.30 8.22 -6.41
C THR A 818 -12.37 8.98 -5.62
N ALA A 819 -12.07 9.39 -4.38
CA ALA A 819 -13.00 10.17 -3.56
C ALA A 819 -13.36 11.51 -4.22
N ILE A 820 -12.37 12.27 -4.68
CA ILE A 820 -12.59 13.56 -5.38
C ILE A 820 -13.40 13.34 -6.66
N PHE A 821 -13.02 12.36 -7.48
CA PHE A 821 -13.68 12.10 -8.75
C PHE A 821 -15.11 11.58 -8.61
N THR A 822 -15.43 10.89 -7.51
CA THR A 822 -16.79 10.37 -7.28
C THR A 822 -17.67 11.34 -6.52
N LEU A 823 -17.19 11.96 -5.41
CA LEU A 823 -18.04 12.79 -4.55
C LEU A 823 -18.31 14.18 -5.13
N LEU A 824 -17.29 14.88 -5.66
CA LEU A 824 -17.50 16.25 -6.16
C LEU A 824 -18.53 16.33 -7.28
N PRO A 825 -18.43 15.53 -8.37
CA PRO A 825 -19.46 15.56 -9.41
C PRO A 825 -20.83 15.09 -8.90
N THR A 826 -20.85 14.11 -7.97
CA THR A 826 -22.11 13.63 -7.39
C THR A 826 -22.83 14.74 -6.64
N ILE A 827 -22.15 15.50 -5.81
CA ILE A 827 -22.77 16.55 -4.99
C ILE A 827 -23.20 17.74 -5.83
N GLN A 828 -22.40 18.11 -6.85
CA GLN A 828 -22.61 19.34 -7.61
C GLN A 828 -23.45 19.16 -8.88
N PHE A 829 -23.33 18.02 -9.58
CA PHE A 829 -23.86 17.89 -10.95
C PHE A 829 -24.86 16.76 -11.16
N SER A 830 -25.06 15.86 -10.16
CA SER A 830 -25.86 14.65 -10.38
C SER A 830 -27.37 14.79 -10.14
N GLY A 831 -27.84 15.95 -9.77
CA GLY A 831 -29.25 16.11 -9.37
C GLY A 831 -29.52 15.84 -7.88
N LEU A 832 -28.47 15.76 -7.04
CA LEU A 832 -28.62 15.53 -5.61
C LEU A 832 -29.29 16.74 -4.92
N LYS A 833 -28.80 17.94 -5.17
CA LYS A 833 -29.32 19.21 -4.63
C LYS A 833 -30.40 19.80 -5.52
N GLU A 834 -30.08 19.98 -6.79
CA GLU A 834 -30.92 20.60 -7.80
C GLU A 834 -31.06 19.69 -9.01
N PRO A 835 -32.21 19.67 -9.72
CA PRO A 835 -32.36 18.89 -10.95
C PRO A 835 -31.28 19.24 -11.99
N VAL A 836 -30.76 18.26 -12.71
CA VAL A 836 -29.73 18.48 -13.76
C VAL A 836 -30.25 19.45 -14.84
N SER A 837 -31.55 19.48 -15.07
CA SER A 837 -32.20 20.40 -16.02
C SER A 837 -32.10 21.89 -15.65
N SER A 838 -31.83 22.20 -14.38
CA SER A 838 -31.62 23.56 -13.90
C SER A 838 -30.16 24.04 -13.95
N LEU A 839 -29.24 23.13 -14.27
CA LEU A 839 -27.82 23.46 -14.44
C LEU A 839 -27.60 24.09 -15.83
N GLU A 840 -26.65 25.00 -15.92
CA GLU A 840 -26.31 25.70 -17.15
C GLU A 840 -24.92 25.32 -17.69
N GLY A 841 -24.76 25.38 -19.02
CA GLY A 841 -23.47 25.23 -19.69
C GLY A 841 -22.78 23.87 -19.44
N ILE A 842 -21.49 23.89 -19.08
CA ILE A 842 -20.67 22.69 -18.90
C ILE A 842 -21.18 21.82 -17.74
N ALA A 843 -21.77 22.39 -16.70
CA ALA A 843 -22.30 21.66 -15.57
C ALA A 843 -23.42 20.70 -15.95
N GLN A 844 -24.32 21.13 -16.87
CA GLN A 844 -25.40 20.29 -17.39
C GLN A 844 -24.86 19.12 -18.22
N TYR A 845 -23.82 19.35 -19.06
CA TYR A 845 -23.20 18.27 -19.83
C TYR A 845 -22.56 17.22 -18.92
N ILE A 846 -21.83 17.66 -17.87
CA ILE A 846 -21.23 16.76 -16.87
C ILE A 846 -22.35 15.96 -16.18
N GLY A 847 -23.42 16.61 -15.74
CA GLY A 847 -24.55 15.96 -15.08
C GLY A 847 -25.24 14.91 -15.95
N ASN A 848 -25.37 15.17 -17.25
CA ASN A 848 -25.98 14.25 -18.20
C ASN A 848 -25.08 13.04 -18.54
N VAL A 849 -23.76 13.16 -18.43
CA VAL A 849 -22.82 12.04 -18.68
C VAL A 849 -22.60 11.21 -17.42
N PHE A 850 -22.79 11.78 -16.24
CA PHE A 850 -22.41 11.14 -14.99
C PHE A 850 -23.42 10.06 -14.55
N PRO A 851 -22.99 8.82 -14.28
CA PRO A 851 -23.90 7.69 -14.06
C PRO A 851 -24.80 7.82 -12.81
N VAL A 852 -24.39 8.60 -11.83
CA VAL A 852 -25.14 8.84 -10.58
C VAL A 852 -26.51 9.47 -10.88
N THR A 853 -26.57 10.39 -11.84
CA THR A 853 -27.80 11.09 -12.25
C THR A 853 -28.92 10.09 -12.57
N TYR A 854 -28.60 9.09 -13.38
CA TYR A 854 -29.57 8.07 -13.81
C TYR A 854 -30.01 7.18 -12.65
N PHE A 855 -29.09 6.82 -11.75
CA PHE A 855 -29.46 6.01 -10.59
C PHE A 855 -30.24 6.83 -9.54
N ILE A 856 -30.00 8.14 -9.39
CA ILE A 856 -30.85 9.03 -8.57
C ILE A 856 -32.27 9.07 -9.13
N ASN A 857 -32.42 9.16 -10.44
CA ASN A 857 -33.74 9.14 -11.10
C ASN A 857 -34.48 7.82 -10.84
N ILE A 858 -33.79 6.68 -11.00
CA ILE A 858 -34.34 5.35 -10.67
C ILE A 858 -34.74 5.29 -9.20
N SER A 859 -33.85 5.64 -8.30
CA SER A 859 -34.04 5.54 -6.86
C SER A 859 -35.21 6.44 -6.40
N ARG A 860 -35.20 7.73 -6.73
CA ARG A 860 -36.31 8.65 -6.41
C ARG A 860 -37.61 8.24 -7.08
N GLY A 861 -37.53 7.77 -8.34
CA GLY A 861 -38.70 7.32 -9.10
C GLY A 861 -39.38 6.13 -8.42
N VAL A 862 -38.65 5.12 -8.02
CA VAL A 862 -39.17 3.90 -7.38
C VAL A 862 -39.63 4.18 -5.94
N PHE A 863 -38.87 4.93 -5.13
CA PHE A 863 -39.28 5.23 -3.76
C PHE A 863 -40.53 6.14 -3.69
N SER A 864 -40.57 7.21 -4.49
CA SER A 864 -41.60 8.27 -4.31
C SER A 864 -42.73 8.22 -5.31
N LYS A 865 -42.46 7.86 -6.59
CA LYS A 865 -43.40 8.07 -7.71
C LYS A 865 -44.09 6.81 -8.23
N ASN A 866 -43.72 5.59 -7.73
CA ASN A 866 -44.21 4.31 -8.25
C ASN A 866 -43.97 4.14 -9.77
N VAL A 867 -42.75 4.49 -10.23
CA VAL A 867 -42.37 4.38 -11.63
C VAL A 867 -42.15 2.89 -11.96
N SER A 868 -42.61 2.45 -13.13
CA SER A 868 -42.48 1.06 -13.57
C SER A 868 -41.13 0.79 -14.24
N PHE A 869 -40.84 -0.48 -14.49
CA PHE A 869 -39.61 -0.88 -15.22
C PHE A 869 -39.60 -0.30 -16.66
N SER A 870 -40.74 -0.27 -17.32
CA SER A 870 -40.87 0.27 -18.67
C SER A 870 -40.60 1.77 -18.76
N ASP A 871 -40.87 2.52 -17.71
CA ASP A 871 -40.67 3.98 -17.71
C ASP A 871 -39.20 4.36 -17.55
N LEU A 872 -38.38 3.45 -17.00
CA LEU A 872 -36.97 3.64 -16.69
C LEU A 872 -36.02 2.98 -17.71
N HIS A 873 -36.51 2.56 -18.86
CA HIS A 873 -35.70 1.86 -19.86
C HIS A 873 -34.52 2.68 -20.37
N LEU A 874 -34.66 4.00 -20.46
CA LEU A 874 -33.60 4.89 -20.91
C LEU A 874 -32.46 4.97 -19.87
N GLU A 875 -32.80 5.11 -18.59
CA GLU A 875 -31.84 5.15 -17.48
C GLU A 875 -31.05 3.84 -17.39
N PHE A 876 -31.71 2.70 -17.51
CA PHE A 876 -31.04 1.40 -17.53
C PHE A 876 -30.09 1.26 -18.74
N PHE A 877 -30.54 1.70 -19.91
CA PHE A 877 -29.75 1.64 -21.13
C PHE A 877 -28.48 2.50 -21.05
N ILE A 878 -28.62 3.73 -20.52
CA ILE A 878 -27.47 4.63 -20.36
C ILE A 878 -26.49 4.08 -19.31
N LEU A 879 -26.96 3.57 -18.18
CA LEU A 879 -26.09 2.92 -17.20
C LEU A 879 -25.34 1.73 -17.77
N ALA A 880 -25.99 0.90 -18.57
CA ALA A 880 -25.36 -0.24 -19.23
C ALA A 880 -24.29 0.20 -20.24
N ILE A 881 -24.60 1.16 -21.10
CA ILE A 881 -23.61 1.71 -22.08
C ILE A 881 -22.44 2.37 -21.36
N THR A 882 -22.71 3.22 -20.39
CA THR A 882 -21.65 3.91 -19.63
C THR A 882 -20.72 2.90 -18.97
N SER A 883 -21.27 1.82 -18.40
CA SER A 883 -20.49 0.74 -17.82
C SER A 883 -19.55 0.08 -18.84
N VAL A 884 -20.05 -0.25 -20.03
CA VAL A 884 -19.25 -0.86 -21.09
C VAL A 884 -18.16 0.09 -21.57
N VAL A 885 -18.49 1.37 -21.77
CA VAL A 885 -17.53 2.40 -22.21
C VAL A 885 -16.39 2.56 -21.20
N ILE A 886 -16.72 2.73 -19.91
CA ILE A 886 -15.69 2.87 -18.86
C ILE A 886 -14.86 1.58 -18.76
N TYR A 887 -15.48 0.41 -18.92
CA TYR A 887 -14.78 -0.87 -18.89
C TYR A 887 -13.79 -1.01 -20.06
N CYS A 888 -14.17 -0.61 -21.25
CA CYS A 888 -13.27 -0.57 -22.40
C CYS A 888 -12.09 0.37 -22.16
N PHE A 889 -12.33 1.54 -21.59
CA PHE A 889 -11.24 2.45 -21.19
C PHE A 889 -10.34 1.85 -20.12
N ALA A 890 -10.88 1.17 -19.12
CA ALA A 890 -10.08 0.50 -18.09
C ALA A 890 -9.17 -0.59 -18.69
N ILE A 891 -9.66 -1.39 -19.65
CA ILE A 891 -8.86 -2.40 -20.37
C ILE A 891 -7.74 -1.74 -21.20
N LEU A 892 -8.03 -0.63 -21.88
CA LEU A 892 -7.05 0.07 -22.72
C LEU A 892 -5.93 0.70 -21.89
N VAL A 893 -6.27 1.30 -20.76
CA VAL A 893 -5.31 1.99 -19.89
C VAL A 893 -4.49 1.00 -19.06
N LEU A 894 -5.04 -0.16 -18.70
CA LEU A 894 -4.31 -1.19 -17.97
C LEU A 894 -3.26 -1.83 -18.86
N ASN A 895 -2.00 -1.51 -18.64
CA ASN A 895 -0.89 -2.15 -19.36
C ASN A 895 -0.54 -3.50 -18.73
N LYS A 896 -0.22 -4.50 -19.56
CA LYS A 896 0.33 -5.81 -19.14
C LYS A 896 1.87 -5.79 -19.12
N GLN A 897 2.46 -4.63 -19.28
CA GLN A 897 3.91 -4.39 -19.24
C GLN A 897 4.21 -3.19 -18.35
N GLU A 898 5.35 -3.19 -17.71
CA GLU A 898 5.88 -2.01 -17.04
C GLU A 898 6.36 -0.98 -18.07
N LYS A 899 6.13 0.31 -17.80
CA LYS A 899 6.58 1.41 -18.66
C LYS A 899 7.96 1.88 -18.25
#